data_a348d60df686a33166a9726a7bfcea38
#
_entry.id   a348d60df686a33166a9726a7bfcea38
#
_cell.length_a   1.000
_cell.length_b   1.000
_cell.length_c   1.000
_cell.angle_alpha   90.00
_cell.angle_beta   90.00
_cell.angle_gamma   90.00
#
_symmetry.space_group_name_H-M   'P 1'
#
loop_
_entity.id
_entity.type
_entity.pdbx_description
1 polymer ?
#
loop_
_entity_poly.entity_id
_entity_poly.type
_entity_poly.pdbx_seq_one_letter_code
_entity_poly.pdbx_strand_id
1 'polypeptide(L)'
;NKDTAVSGTDNVYNSVAWKNGTQDLKTGNKNVVIANSIKNGDVLNGPNFVDPTNGDLRIRPSLMLLDQGNNEKYPLNADINSEKDLGNTARLIGDNIDIGAYECDTKLRDIIYVKEGSAVAGTGESWDNPTNDLQGAINLAELYANKNAGKYGYVFVDRNLKADNVNISMPGVKMFGSMREEKSSETEPDAIVKDLLTQRKGIIESASQSAINGLTLNSGTTVCIVDGFKVSGDVSLQGNSMLSTSILDANAKVTGDASGLLYNSLALGTVKNVKTVNVTASGELSSPDGSAANRSSVTTYNKYVKDDYWKYQLDETDNANINANTDATKTQRCIDMVMHSHDLAGNKRIRDNVDNGCFETWYLTNDATANKDDYPHGKSVVYVMTEDKELKLDNSFYTETNPFSPGFLLLKHHAGLRGNNSYVNLTNFAVERNLKAGTNFFSMPFKATNMEVEGTNNPADGSVVAYYYNAATRAKYDYKFDQKDSKAWVRGVDNQRNFTAGFRMDATAAKTVRFYGISYTENGSQLGQITLVQNNNQQPWSSSDGSGRKFTHKENMGWNLFGSPYLCAMNYRDMEYGRVIYQCEENGSYKAINTYNLATGVSTDGYIPAMDAVFTQTATLDNSESVIVGHSEARATTAYQATRALDIAITQNSRTSRAGNGTPVDDQLQLNAVPAQEAKSDFDLGSDGVKWINSQNAQIYATRNGGRYSLLSAVSIEAEQTIGVSLPETGEYSISIPEDCDASEYETVWLKDKETGKAVDLKEGSYQFDATQAGEMNSRFSISFNRMTTDMKSVITVSTDGRGIIRVKGLKPADFIRVYGTTGVLATQKEARAENETLRTAVNGTVVVEVTRGSKQVAVRKIAVR
;
A
#
# COMPACT_ATOMS: atom_id res chain seq x y z
N ASN A 1 -14.67 23.74 -63.98
CA ASN A 1 -15.16 23.02 -65.19
C ASN A 1 -16.28 22.07 -64.76
N LYS A 2 -17.42 22.06 -65.46
CA LYS A 2 -18.58 21.25 -65.12
C LYS A 2 -18.52 19.83 -65.70
N ASP A 3 -17.78 19.63 -66.76
CA ASP A 3 -17.85 18.39 -67.53
C ASP A 3 -16.50 17.68 -67.73
N THR A 4 -15.42 18.42 -67.91
CA THR A 4 -14.08 17.85 -68.13
C THR A 4 -13.02 18.84 -67.63
N ALA A 5 -12.04 18.39 -66.82
CA ALA A 5 -10.95 19.24 -66.36
C ALA A 5 -10.00 19.61 -67.49
N VAL A 6 -9.62 18.62 -68.30
CA VAL A 6 -8.71 18.78 -69.43
C VAL A 6 -9.25 17.97 -70.60
N SER A 7 -9.39 18.60 -71.77
CA SER A 7 -9.78 17.90 -72.97
C SER A 7 -8.91 18.47 -74.13
N GLY A 8 -8.28 17.65 -75.00
CA GLY A 8 -7.48 18.08 -76.12
C GLY A 8 -6.52 17.01 -76.61
N THR A 9 -5.51 17.45 -77.35
CA THR A 9 -4.47 16.57 -77.91
C THR A 9 -3.18 16.64 -77.13
N ASP A 10 -3.07 17.45 -76.07
CA ASP A 10 -1.82 17.65 -75.37
C ASP A 10 -1.57 16.58 -74.32
N ASN A 11 -0.32 16.34 -74.00
CA ASN A 11 0.06 15.44 -72.96
C ASN A 11 -0.17 16.08 -71.56
N VAL A 12 -0.51 15.29 -70.57
CA VAL A 12 -0.71 15.67 -69.19
C VAL A 12 0.29 14.95 -68.25
N TYR A 13 1.08 15.74 -67.57
CA TYR A 13 2.09 15.27 -66.62
C TYR A 13 1.94 15.97 -65.28
N ASN A 14 2.34 15.30 -64.19
CA ASN A 14 2.51 15.90 -62.87
C ASN A 14 1.27 16.67 -62.36
N SER A 15 0.09 16.18 -62.66
CA SER A 15 -1.15 16.92 -62.49
C SER A 15 -2.21 16.14 -61.68
N VAL A 16 -3.05 16.88 -60.96
CA VAL A 16 -4.22 16.34 -60.29
C VAL A 16 -5.49 16.85 -60.98
N ALA A 17 -6.33 15.94 -61.41
CA ALA A 17 -7.68 16.24 -61.92
C ALA A 17 -8.72 15.45 -61.15
N TRP A 18 -9.43 16.09 -60.24
CA TRP A 18 -10.32 15.46 -59.28
C TRP A 18 -11.67 16.17 -59.19
N LYS A 19 -12.77 15.39 -59.16
CA LYS A 19 -14.16 15.86 -59.02
C LYS A 19 -14.57 16.99 -59.99
N ASN A 20 -14.16 16.89 -61.26
CA ASN A 20 -14.42 17.88 -62.28
C ASN A 20 -15.67 17.58 -63.14
N GLY A 21 -16.66 16.88 -62.60
CA GLY A 21 -17.86 16.54 -63.32
C GLY A 21 -17.86 15.13 -63.87
N THR A 22 -18.20 14.94 -65.14
CA THR A 22 -18.35 13.60 -65.76
C THR A 22 -17.05 12.90 -66.05
N GLN A 23 -15.98 13.70 -66.29
CA GLN A 23 -14.62 13.20 -66.54
C GLN A 23 -13.58 14.21 -66.04
N ASP A 24 -12.60 13.74 -65.28
CA ASP A 24 -11.48 14.58 -64.87
C ASP A 24 -10.48 14.82 -65.99
N LEU A 25 -10.10 13.81 -66.70
CA LEU A 25 -9.24 13.83 -67.85
C LEU A 25 -9.89 13.11 -69.04
N LYS A 26 -10.11 13.79 -70.15
CA LYS A 26 -10.67 13.22 -71.39
C LYS A 26 -9.67 13.23 -72.52
N THR A 27 -9.31 12.07 -72.99
CA THR A 27 -8.46 11.90 -74.12
C THR A 27 -9.26 11.61 -75.40
N GLY A 28 -9.40 12.56 -76.25
CA GLY A 28 -10.05 12.37 -77.57
C GLY A 28 -9.12 11.84 -78.63
N ASN A 29 -7.80 11.85 -78.41
CA ASN A 29 -6.75 11.45 -79.34
C ASN A 29 -5.94 10.29 -78.68
N LYS A 30 -5.63 9.30 -79.52
CA LYS A 30 -4.86 8.10 -79.06
C LYS A 30 -3.41 8.42 -78.75
N ASN A 31 -2.91 9.62 -79.03
CA ASN A 31 -1.54 9.98 -78.80
C ASN A 31 -1.34 10.86 -77.52
N VAL A 32 -2.38 11.13 -76.76
CA VAL A 32 -2.24 11.86 -75.51
C VAL A 32 -1.72 10.92 -74.39
N VAL A 33 -0.61 11.32 -73.81
CA VAL A 33 -0.03 10.63 -72.66
C VAL A 33 -0.50 11.29 -71.39
N ILE A 34 -1.09 10.46 -70.48
CA ILE A 34 -1.36 10.84 -69.14
C ILE A 34 -0.43 10.02 -68.24
N ALA A 35 0.56 10.64 -67.66
CA ALA A 35 1.57 10.00 -66.82
C ALA A 35 1.91 10.84 -65.60
N ASN A 36 2.24 10.17 -64.50
CA ASN A 36 2.54 10.83 -63.22
C ASN A 36 1.44 11.84 -62.85
N SER A 37 0.19 11.44 -63.01
CA SER A 37 -0.99 12.29 -62.81
C SER A 37 -2.12 11.50 -62.22
N ILE A 38 -2.93 12.11 -61.35
CA ILE A 38 -4.07 11.52 -60.67
C ILE A 38 -5.39 12.04 -61.21
N LYS A 39 -6.31 11.17 -61.52
CA LYS A 39 -7.68 11.48 -61.95
C LYS A 39 -8.71 10.75 -61.05
N ASN A 40 -9.99 11.15 -61.19
CA ASN A 40 -11.06 10.49 -60.46
C ASN A 40 -11.11 8.98 -60.74
N GLY A 41 -11.14 8.20 -59.69
CA GLY A 41 -11.08 6.73 -59.72
C GLY A 41 -9.70 6.13 -59.49
N ASP A 42 -8.62 6.90 -59.57
CA ASP A 42 -7.27 6.39 -59.28
C ASP A 42 -7.05 6.24 -57.77
N VAL A 43 -7.82 6.99 -56.96
CA VAL A 43 -7.71 6.97 -55.50
C VAL A 43 -9.10 6.88 -54.89
N LEU A 44 -9.31 5.98 -53.96
CA LEU A 44 -10.63 5.73 -53.37
C LEU A 44 -11.18 6.98 -52.65
N ASN A 45 -10.39 7.75 -51.94
CA ASN A 45 -10.76 8.88 -51.10
C ASN A 45 -10.28 10.25 -51.63
N GLY A 46 -9.69 10.32 -52.78
CA GLY A 46 -9.15 11.54 -53.39
C GLY A 46 -7.70 11.84 -53.02
N PRO A 47 -7.16 12.91 -53.60
CA PRO A 47 -5.75 13.27 -53.52
C PRO A 47 -5.31 13.89 -52.17
N ASN A 48 -6.11 13.76 -51.14
CA ASN A 48 -5.77 14.12 -49.76
C ASN A 48 -5.30 15.58 -49.59
N PHE A 49 -6.11 16.53 -50.08
CA PHE A 49 -5.90 17.95 -49.90
C PHE A 49 -6.17 18.44 -48.47
N VAL A 50 -5.54 19.53 -48.05
CA VAL A 50 -5.68 20.12 -46.71
C VAL A 50 -7.12 20.50 -46.40
N ASP A 51 -7.74 21.35 -47.22
CA ASP A 51 -9.17 21.73 -47.16
C ASP A 51 -9.72 22.06 -48.51
N PRO A 52 -10.05 21.07 -49.32
CA PRO A 52 -10.54 21.30 -50.70
C PRO A 52 -11.90 21.97 -50.72
N THR A 53 -12.67 21.95 -49.66
CA THR A 53 -13.99 22.57 -49.55
C THR A 53 -13.88 24.10 -49.54
N ASN A 54 -12.86 24.62 -48.87
CA ASN A 54 -12.54 26.05 -48.78
C ASN A 54 -11.49 26.49 -49.78
N GLY A 55 -11.08 25.63 -50.72
CA GLY A 55 -10.16 25.96 -51.81
C GLY A 55 -8.67 25.80 -51.44
N ASP A 56 -8.36 25.25 -50.29
CA ASP A 56 -6.98 24.91 -49.93
C ASP A 56 -6.60 23.57 -50.56
N LEU A 57 -5.97 23.64 -51.70
CA LEU A 57 -5.52 22.49 -52.50
C LEU A 57 -4.04 22.12 -52.24
N ARG A 58 -3.46 22.64 -51.18
CA ARG A 58 -2.17 22.11 -50.73
C ARG A 58 -2.32 20.63 -50.40
N ILE A 59 -1.31 19.87 -50.76
CA ILE A 59 -1.32 18.42 -50.56
C ILE A 59 -0.90 18.08 -49.12
N ARG A 60 -1.61 17.15 -48.52
CA ARG A 60 -1.12 16.44 -47.37
C ARG A 60 -0.18 15.33 -47.83
N PRO A 61 0.86 14.95 -47.04
CA PRO A 61 1.72 13.85 -47.38
C PRO A 61 0.93 12.60 -47.79
N SER A 62 1.29 12.05 -48.94
CA SER A 62 0.60 10.88 -49.51
C SER A 62 1.59 10.11 -50.40
N LEU A 63 1.62 8.78 -50.29
CA LEU A 63 2.42 7.89 -51.16
C LEU A 63 2.11 8.08 -52.63
N MET A 64 0.93 8.57 -52.96
CA MET A 64 0.49 8.75 -54.35
C MET A 64 0.86 10.13 -54.98
N LEU A 65 1.17 11.09 -54.14
CA LEU A 65 1.45 12.45 -54.61
C LEU A 65 2.90 12.87 -54.32
N LEU A 66 3.40 12.57 -53.14
CA LEU A 66 4.72 12.99 -52.69
C LEU A 66 5.82 12.31 -53.45
N ASP A 67 6.75 13.09 -54.06
CA ASP A 67 7.87 12.60 -54.85
C ASP A 67 7.47 11.65 -56.03
N GLN A 68 6.20 11.69 -56.46
CA GLN A 68 5.72 10.80 -57.52
C GLN A 68 5.66 11.47 -58.90
N GLY A 69 5.98 12.71 -58.97
CA GLY A 69 6.07 13.44 -60.23
C GLY A 69 7.32 13.03 -61.03
N ASN A 70 7.39 13.56 -62.24
CA ASN A 70 8.52 13.29 -63.18
C ASN A 70 9.25 14.59 -63.48
N ASN A 71 10.46 14.73 -62.95
CA ASN A 71 11.30 15.91 -63.15
C ASN A 71 11.65 16.15 -64.60
N GLU A 72 11.82 15.10 -65.44
CA GLU A 72 12.12 15.23 -66.90
C GLU A 72 10.97 15.77 -67.69
N LYS A 73 9.75 15.68 -67.15
CA LYS A 73 8.53 16.20 -67.82
C LYS A 73 8.12 17.61 -67.34
N TYR A 74 9.00 18.27 -66.57
CA TYR A 74 8.84 19.68 -66.26
C TYR A 74 9.13 20.52 -67.47
N PRO A 75 8.61 21.73 -67.63
CA PRO A 75 8.82 22.52 -68.81
C PRO A 75 10.30 22.65 -69.26
N LEU A 76 10.58 22.33 -70.50
CA LEU A 76 11.92 22.16 -71.11
C LEU A 76 12.94 23.28 -70.91
N ASN A 77 12.52 24.44 -70.46
CA ASN A 77 13.40 25.62 -70.33
C ASN A 77 13.45 26.16 -68.87
N ALA A 78 12.88 25.41 -67.91
CA ALA A 78 12.87 25.84 -66.52
C ALA A 78 13.90 25.04 -65.69
N ASP A 79 14.68 25.77 -64.91
CA ASP A 79 15.53 25.16 -63.93
C ASP A 79 14.65 24.81 -62.70
N ILE A 80 14.29 23.56 -62.58
CA ILE A 80 13.40 23.04 -61.53
C ILE A 80 13.88 23.41 -60.14
N ASN A 81 15.19 23.61 -59.96
CA ASN A 81 15.76 23.95 -58.64
C ASN A 81 15.55 25.44 -58.29
N SER A 82 15.26 26.27 -59.27
CA SER A 82 14.98 27.69 -59.06
C SER A 82 13.50 28.07 -59.13
N GLU A 83 12.68 27.11 -59.53
CA GLU A 83 11.23 27.29 -59.65
C GLU A 83 10.47 27.22 -58.35
N LYS A 84 9.28 27.81 -58.34
CA LYS A 84 8.40 27.80 -57.17
C LYS A 84 7.09 27.11 -57.54
N ASP A 85 6.51 26.48 -56.54
CA ASP A 85 5.15 25.95 -56.61
C ASP A 85 4.09 27.09 -56.53
N LEU A 86 2.85 26.75 -56.60
CA LEU A 86 1.74 27.72 -56.46
C LEU A 86 1.67 28.41 -55.10
N GLY A 87 2.24 27.81 -54.08
CA GLY A 87 2.38 28.33 -52.71
C GLY A 87 3.64 29.18 -52.48
N ASN A 88 4.47 29.40 -53.51
CA ASN A 88 5.76 30.09 -53.42
C ASN A 88 6.86 29.32 -52.65
N THR A 89 6.69 28.00 -52.51
CA THR A 89 7.68 27.07 -52.00
C THR A 89 8.60 26.59 -53.14
N ALA A 90 9.80 26.06 -52.83
CA ALA A 90 10.65 25.46 -53.87
C ALA A 90 9.89 24.34 -54.58
N ARG A 91 9.99 24.26 -55.93
CA ARG A 91 9.25 23.28 -56.73
C ARG A 91 9.83 21.86 -56.63
N LEU A 92 11.05 21.72 -56.15
CA LEU A 92 11.69 20.44 -55.90
C LEU A 92 12.14 20.40 -54.43
N ILE A 93 11.50 19.52 -53.67
CA ILE A 93 11.82 19.28 -52.27
C ILE A 93 11.90 17.77 -52.01
N GLY A 94 12.90 17.15 -52.44
CA GLY A 94 13.06 15.70 -52.39
C GLY A 94 13.75 15.18 -53.62
N ASP A 95 13.47 13.94 -54.00
CA ASP A 95 14.08 13.34 -55.19
C ASP A 95 13.35 13.73 -56.47
N ASN A 96 12.03 13.86 -56.43
CA ASN A 96 11.16 14.25 -57.53
C ASN A 96 10.17 15.33 -57.08
N ILE A 97 9.60 16.07 -58.01
CA ILE A 97 8.47 16.96 -57.73
C ILE A 97 7.24 16.16 -57.29
N ASP A 98 6.39 16.80 -56.53
CA ASP A 98 5.11 16.26 -56.17
C ASP A 98 4.12 16.29 -57.35
N ILE A 99 3.18 15.34 -57.36
CA ILE A 99 2.07 15.42 -58.30
C ILE A 99 1.08 16.50 -57.86
N GLY A 100 0.94 17.54 -58.62
CA GLY A 100 0.04 18.67 -58.36
C GLY A 100 0.70 20.02 -58.49
N ALA A 101 0.02 21.09 -58.08
CA ALA A 101 0.46 22.46 -58.15
C ALA A 101 1.28 22.94 -56.94
N TYR A 102 1.28 22.17 -55.91
CA TYR A 102 1.99 22.46 -54.66
C TYR A 102 3.02 21.40 -54.33
N GLU A 103 4.11 21.80 -53.72
CA GLU A 103 5.08 20.92 -53.10
C GLU A 103 4.79 20.83 -51.60
N CYS A 104 4.92 19.65 -51.07
CA CYS A 104 4.81 19.42 -49.66
C CYS A 104 6.20 19.51 -49.03
N ASP A 105 6.47 20.62 -48.33
CA ASP A 105 7.73 20.85 -47.65
C ASP A 105 7.78 19.97 -46.38
N THR A 106 7.96 18.69 -46.56
CA THR A 106 8.06 17.72 -45.44
C THR A 106 9.27 16.82 -45.63
N LYS A 107 10.29 17.11 -44.88
CA LYS A 107 11.40 16.18 -44.71
C LYS A 107 10.89 14.93 -44.05
N LEU A 108 11.12 13.75 -44.64
CA LEU A 108 10.82 12.47 -44.01
C LEU A 108 11.57 12.34 -42.69
N ARG A 109 10.83 12.10 -41.63
CA ARG A 109 11.32 11.93 -40.29
C ARG A 109 10.72 10.69 -39.66
N ASP A 110 11.48 10.05 -38.78
CA ASP A 110 11.01 8.91 -37.98
C ASP A 110 10.05 9.32 -36.87
N ILE A 111 10.16 10.59 -36.39
CA ILE A 111 9.31 11.12 -35.31
C ILE A 111 8.66 12.43 -35.75
N ILE A 112 7.36 12.54 -35.52
CA ILE A 112 6.55 13.72 -35.85
C ILE A 112 5.74 14.14 -34.61
N TYR A 113 5.80 15.45 -34.31
CA TYR A 113 5.13 16.04 -33.15
C TYR A 113 3.88 16.80 -33.58
N VAL A 114 2.74 16.53 -32.95
CA VAL A 114 1.43 17.10 -33.26
C VAL A 114 0.84 17.81 -32.03
N LYS A 115 0.42 19.06 -32.21
CA LYS A 115 -0.13 19.89 -31.13
C LYS A 115 -1.33 20.70 -31.59
N GLU A 116 -2.39 20.74 -30.76
CA GLU A 116 -3.55 21.61 -31.00
C GLU A 116 -3.16 23.11 -30.96
N GLY A 117 -3.69 23.91 -31.87
CA GLY A 117 -3.48 25.36 -31.90
C GLY A 117 -2.10 25.83 -32.36
N SER A 118 -1.24 24.94 -32.83
CA SER A 118 0.02 25.32 -33.48
C SER A 118 -0.28 25.90 -34.90
N ALA A 119 0.68 26.65 -35.46
CA ALA A 119 0.53 27.14 -36.79
C ALA A 119 0.46 25.99 -37.80
N VAL A 120 -0.43 26.11 -38.81
CA VAL A 120 -0.58 25.11 -39.89
C VAL A 120 0.74 24.83 -40.63
N ALA A 121 1.64 25.80 -40.61
CA ALA A 121 2.96 25.71 -41.21
C ALA A 121 4.04 25.02 -40.39
N GLY A 122 3.69 24.50 -39.17
CA GLY A 122 4.64 23.73 -38.36
C GLY A 122 5.04 22.44 -39.06
N THR A 123 6.35 22.12 -39.05
CA THR A 123 6.90 20.94 -39.75
C THR A 123 6.78 19.64 -38.97
N GLY A 124 6.34 19.69 -37.69
CA GLY A 124 6.25 18.51 -36.83
C GLY A 124 7.62 17.99 -36.35
N GLU A 125 8.71 18.74 -36.47
CA GLU A 125 10.05 18.23 -36.15
C GLU A 125 10.36 18.19 -34.65
N SER A 126 9.66 18.96 -33.88
CA SER A 126 9.84 19.03 -32.43
C SER A 126 8.61 19.66 -31.74
N TRP A 127 8.57 19.62 -30.40
CA TRP A 127 7.58 20.38 -29.65
C TRP A 127 7.71 21.91 -29.80
N ASP A 128 8.85 22.42 -30.26
CA ASP A 128 9.04 23.85 -30.55
C ASP A 128 8.47 24.23 -31.93
N ASN A 129 8.32 23.25 -32.83
CA ASN A 129 7.77 23.44 -34.16
C ASN A 129 6.81 22.29 -34.56
N PRO A 130 5.73 22.06 -33.76
CA PRO A 130 4.79 20.99 -34.02
C PRO A 130 3.84 21.32 -35.18
N THR A 131 3.31 20.30 -35.83
CA THR A 131 2.18 20.47 -36.75
C THR A 131 0.84 20.36 -35.98
N ASN A 132 -0.24 20.96 -36.53
CA ASN A 132 -1.60 20.76 -36.05
C ASN A 132 -2.38 19.78 -36.94
N ASP A 133 -1.79 19.28 -38.03
CA ASP A 133 -2.40 18.32 -38.94
C ASP A 133 -2.06 16.87 -38.52
N LEU A 134 -2.93 16.25 -37.70
CA LEU A 134 -2.72 14.88 -37.27
C LEU A 134 -2.74 13.88 -38.44
N GLN A 135 -3.66 14.00 -39.38
CA GLN A 135 -3.73 13.08 -40.51
C GLN A 135 -2.49 13.22 -41.43
N GLY A 136 -2.02 14.46 -41.66
CA GLY A 136 -0.78 14.69 -42.37
C GLY A 136 0.44 14.10 -41.67
N ALA A 137 0.52 14.20 -40.38
CA ALA A 137 1.57 13.56 -39.56
C ALA A 137 1.53 12.03 -39.66
N ILE A 138 0.35 11.42 -39.62
CA ILE A 138 0.16 9.98 -39.81
C ILE A 138 0.66 9.58 -41.20
N ASN A 139 0.23 10.27 -42.23
CA ASN A 139 0.63 9.99 -43.61
C ASN A 139 2.17 10.08 -43.80
N LEU A 140 2.82 11.03 -43.15
CA LEU A 140 4.30 11.15 -43.18
C LEU A 140 4.95 9.95 -42.43
N ALA A 141 4.40 9.56 -41.30
CA ALA A 141 4.89 8.38 -40.58
C ALA A 141 4.73 7.09 -41.40
N GLU A 142 3.58 6.91 -42.06
CA GLU A 142 3.34 5.84 -43.03
C GLU A 142 4.36 5.84 -44.15
N LEU A 143 4.63 7.00 -44.72
CA LEU A 143 5.58 7.17 -45.82
C LEU A 143 7.01 6.84 -45.36
N TYR A 144 7.41 7.33 -44.16
CA TYR A 144 8.71 6.99 -43.59
C TYR A 144 8.88 5.50 -43.40
N ALA A 145 7.91 4.83 -42.77
CA ALA A 145 7.95 3.39 -42.51
C ALA A 145 8.01 2.58 -43.83
N ASN A 146 7.28 3.01 -44.86
CA ASN A 146 7.27 2.37 -46.16
C ASN A 146 8.60 2.51 -46.92
N LYS A 147 9.21 3.71 -46.90
CA LYS A 147 10.51 3.94 -47.54
C LYS A 147 11.68 3.32 -46.77
N ASN A 148 11.54 3.04 -45.48
CA ASN A 148 12.60 2.51 -44.63
C ASN A 148 12.19 1.13 -44.05
N ALA A 149 12.31 0.10 -44.86
CA ALA A 149 11.91 -1.27 -44.50
C ALA A 149 12.42 -1.69 -43.11
N GLY A 150 11.53 -2.15 -42.27
CA GLY A 150 11.84 -2.58 -40.88
C GLY A 150 11.94 -1.42 -39.86
N LYS A 151 11.70 -0.17 -40.27
CA LYS A 151 11.58 0.98 -39.38
C LYS A 151 10.12 1.34 -39.14
N TYR A 152 9.86 2.06 -38.05
CA TYR A 152 8.55 2.59 -37.72
C TYR A 152 8.53 4.12 -37.84
N GLY A 153 7.40 4.67 -38.22
CA GLY A 153 7.12 6.09 -38.10
C GLY A 153 6.37 6.36 -36.79
N TYR A 154 6.86 7.31 -36.00
CA TYR A 154 6.31 7.67 -34.70
C TYR A 154 5.55 9.00 -34.79
N VAL A 155 4.37 9.06 -34.19
CA VAL A 155 3.58 10.28 -34.05
C VAL A 155 3.30 10.55 -32.58
N PHE A 156 3.83 11.63 -32.04
CA PHE A 156 3.57 12.09 -30.69
C PHE A 156 2.50 13.19 -30.70
N VAL A 157 1.45 12.96 -29.93
CA VAL A 157 0.25 13.82 -29.93
C VAL A 157 0.08 14.48 -28.56
N ASP A 158 0.01 15.82 -28.58
CA ASP A 158 -0.25 16.61 -27.38
C ASP A 158 -1.59 16.25 -26.71
N ARG A 159 -1.61 16.30 -25.40
CA ARG A 159 -2.76 15.96 -24.55
C ARG A 159 -4.05 16.74 -24.82
N ASN A 160 -3.97 17.90 -25.44
CA ASN A 160 -5.14 18.75 -25.71
C ASN A 160 -5.76 18.48 -27.08
N LEU A 161 -5.09 17.74 -27.96
CA LEU A 161 -5.56 17.51 -29.32
C LEU A 161 -6.87 16.75 -29.35
N LYS A 162 -7.80 17.23 -30.17
CA LYS A 162 -9.07 16.56 -30.54
C LYS A 162 -9.11 16.37 -32.04
N ALA A 163 -9.39 15.14 -32.47
CA ALA A 163 -9.44 14.80 -33.88
C ALA A 163 -10.67 13.93 -34.19
N ASP A 164 -11.20 14.10 -35.42
CA ASP A 164 -12.30 13.30 -35.93
C ASP A 164 -11.81 12.43 -37.09
N ASN A 165 -12.37 11.23 -37.23
CA ASN A 165 -12.18 10.31 -38.35
C ASN A 165 -10.71 10.02 -38.70
N VAL A 166 -9.92 9.68 -37.71
CA VAL A 166 -8.50 9.35 -37.87
C VAL A 166 -8.35 8.02 -38.59
N ASN A 167 -7.54 7.99 -39.64
CA ASN A 167 -7.31 6.79 -40.44
C ASN A 167 -5.81 6.48 -40.53
N ILE A 168 -5.43 5.27 -40.15
CA ILE A 168 -4.11 4.69 -40.38
C ILE A 168 -4.31 3.46 -41.28
N SER A 169 -3.91 3.61 -42.55
CA SER A 169 -4.18 2.64 -43.60
C SER A 169 -2.97 1.78 -43.99
N MET A 170 -1.80 2.10 -43.45
CA MET A 170 -0.56 1.41 -43.79
C MET A 170 0.16 0.88 -42.52
N PRO A 171 0.94 -0.19 -42.67
CA PRO A 171 1.70 -0.76 -41.57
C PRO A 171 2.87 0.12 -41.12
N GLY A 172 3.32 -0.06 -39.88
CA GLY A 172 4.54 0.53 -39.37
C GLY A 172 4.37 1.89 -38.67
N VAL A 173 3.14 2.33 -38.35
CA VAL A 173 2.91 3.55 -37.60
C VAL A 173 2.71 3.24 -36.11
N LYS A 174 3.37 4.01 -35.26
CA LYS A 174 3.19 4.02 -33.80
C LYS A 174 2.79 5.44 -33.35
N MET A 175 1.54 5.61 -32.95
CA MET A 175 0.98 6.87 -32.51
C MET A 175 0.73 6.88 -31.01
N PHE A 176 1.29 7.86 -30.31
CA PHE A 176 1.20 8.02 -28.86
C PHE A 176 0.49 9.32 -28.52
N GLY A 177 -0.67 9.19 -27.87
CA GLY A 177 -1.45 10.32 -27.41
C GLY A 177 -1.15 10.72 -25.97
N SER A 178 -1.81 11.80 -25.58
CA SER A 178 -1.77 12.30 -24.20
C SER A 178 -0.35 12.69 -23.75
N MET A 179 0.48 13.15 -24.65
CA MET A 179 1.87 13.51 -24.38
C MET A 179 1.98 14.92 -23.78
N ARG A 180 3.00 15.13 -22.97
CA ARG A 180 3.49 16.44 -22.54
C ARG A 180 4.48 16.99 -23.56
N GLU A 181 4.58 18.34 -23.63
CA GLU A 181 5.55 19.02 -24.48
C GLU A 181 6.92 19.04 -23.78
N GLU A 182 7.52 17.88 -23.58
CA GLU A 182 8.84 17.75 -22.97
C GLU A 182 9.81 17.12 -23.96
N LYS A 183 11.07 17.55 -23.89
CA LYS A 183 12.14 17.00 -24.73
C LYS A 183 12.74 15.78 -24.04
N SER A 184 12.93 14.71 -24.80
CA SER A 184 13.74 13.58 -24.36
C SER A 184 15.23 13.90 -24.56
N SER A 185 16.06 13.43 -23.63
CA SER A 185 17.51 13.43 -23.79
C SER A 185 18.01 12.22 -24.60
N GLU A 186 17.14 11.26 -24.88
CA GLU A 186 17.44 10.06 -25.63
C GLU A 186 17.50 10.32 -27.12
N THR A 187 18.26 9.52 -27.86
CA THR A 187 18.44 9.66 -29.31
C THR A 187 17.81 8.56 -30.13
N GLU A 188 17.62 7.35 -29.50
CA GLU A 188 16.99 6.23 -30.17
C GLU A 188 15.47 6.27 -30.02
N PRO A 189 14.69 6.03 -31.08
CA PRO A 189 13.23 6.18 -31.06
C PRO A 189 12.52 5.43 -29.94
N ASP A 190 12.87 4.17 -29.68
CA ASP A 190 12.25 3.39 -28.60
C ASP A 190 12.63 3.91 -27.19
N ALA A 191 13.84 4.42 -27.01
CA ALA A 191 14.27 5.07 -25.78
C ALA A 191 13.56 6.41 -25.57
N ILE A 192 13.37 7.19 -26.64
CA ILE A 192 12.57 8.42 -26.63
C ILE A 192 11.13 8.11 -26.21
N VAL A 193 10.51 7.07 -26.79
CA VAL A 193 9.15 6.64 -26.41
C VAL A 193 9.08 6.30 -24.93
N LYS A 194 10.02 5.51 -24.44
CA LYS A 194 10.06 5.10 -23.02
C LYS A 194 10.19 6.29 -22.09
N ASP A 195 11.07 7.22 -22.42
CA ASP A 195 11.30 8.43 -21.62
C ASP A 195 10.05 9.33 -21.61
N LEU A 196 9.48 9.60 -22.77
CA LEU A 196 8.30 10.46 -22.90
C LEU A 196 7.04 9.85 -22.28
N LEU A 197 6.88 8.51 -22.28
CA LEU A 197 5.74 7.86 -21.61
C LEU A 197 5.74 8.10 -20.10
N THR A 198 6.90 8.24 -19.47
CA THR A 198 7.00 8.55 -18.03
C THR A 198 6.45 9.94 -17.70
N GLN A 199 6.36 10.81 -18.71
CA GLN A 199 5.95 12.22 -18.57
C GLN A 199 4.44 12.41 -18.71
N ARG A 200 3.68 11.36 -19.03
CA ARG A 200 2.21 11.40 -19.07
C ARG A 200 1.57 11.79 -17.73
N LYS A 201 2.26 11.59 -16.61
CA LYS A 201 1.77 11.99 -15.28
C LYS A 201 1.33 13.45 -15.16
N GLY A 202 1.77 14.34 -16.05
CA GLY A 202 1.26 15.72 -16.13
C GLY A 202 -0.12 15.87 -16.75
N ILE A 203 -0.66 14.87 -17.44
CA ILE A 203 -1.99 14.86 -18.04
C ILE A 203 -3.06 15.03 -16.98
N ILE A 204 -2.89 14.35 -15.89
CA ILE A 204 -3.83 14.24 -14.79
C ILE A 204 -3.91 15.53 -13.98
N GLU A 205 -2.81 16.26 -13.92
CA GLU A 205 -2.78 17.58 -13.27
C GLU A 205 -3.61 18.63 -14.04
N SER A 206 -3.82 18.44 -15.35
CA SER A 206 -4.56 19.37 -16.21
C SER A 206 -5.92 18.88 -16.68
N ALA A 207 -6.34 17.66 -16.31
CA ALA A 207 -7.57 17.00 -16.77
C ALA A 207 -7.71 16.92 -18.31
N SER A 208 -6.59 16.97 -19.04
CA SER A 208 -6.55 16.99 -20.51
C SER A 208 -6.08 15.65 -21.04
N GLN A 209 -6.75 15.12 -22.03
CA GLN A 209 -6.41 13.88 -22.71
C GLN A 209 -6.65 14.04 -24.23
N SER A 210 -5.71 13.56 -25.06
CA SER A 210 -5.93 13.48 -26.49
C SER A 210 -7.17 12.66 -26.81
N ALA A 211 -8.06 13.18 -27.63
CA ALA A 211 -9.32 12.56 -27.95
C ALA A 211 -9.46 12.32 -29.46
N ILE A 212 -10.01 11.15 -29.80
CA ILE A 212 -10.33 10.76 -31.17
C ILE A 212 -11.81 10.35 -31.23
N ASN A 213 -12.56 10.92 -32.17
CA ASN A 213 -13.91 10.51 -32.49
C ASN A 213 -13.92 9.84 -33.88
N GLY A 214 -14.02 8.52 -33.91
CA GLY A 214 -13.87 7.69 -35.11
C GLY A 214 -12.42 7.37 -35.45
N LEU A 215 -12.06 6.09 -35.38
CA LEU A 215 -10.70 5.59 -35.61
C LEU A 215 -10.73 4.36 -36.53
N THR A 216 -9.98 4.39 -37.61
CA THR A 216 -9.77 3.23 -38.48
C THR A 216 -8.30 2.84 -38.49
N LEU A 217 -8.02 1.60 -38.10
CA LEU A 217 -6.69 1.01 -38.17
C LEU A 217 -6.74 -0.21 -39.09
N ASN A 218 -5.93 -0.23 -40.13
CA ASN A 218 -5.78 -1.35 -41.04
C ASN A 218 -4.32 -1.54 -41.41
N SER A 219 -3.62 -2.38 -40.69
CA SER A 219 -2.15 -2.46 -40.73
C SER A 219 -1.58 -3.61 -41.57
N GLY A 220 -2.42 -4.44 -42.19
CA GLY A 220 -1.91 -5.59 -42.94
C GLY A 220 -1.06 -6.55 -42.06
N THR A 221 0.19 -6.79 -42.44
CA THR A 221 1.09 -7.75 -41.76
C THR A 221 2.02 -7.14 -40.71
N THR A 222 2.33 -5.84 -40.79
CA THR A 222 3.19 -5.15 -39.84
C THR A 222 2.35 -4.43 -38.81
N VAL A 223 2.77 -4.45 -37.54
CA VAL A 223 2.01 -3.87 -36.41
C VAL A 223 1.84 -2.36 -36.62
N CYS A 224 0.61 -1.90 -36.43
CA CYS A 224 0.24 -0.50 -36.24
C CYS A 224 -0.29 -0.32 -34.82
N ILE A 225 0.15 0.71 -34.12
CA ILE A 225 -0.19 0.94 -32.71
C ILE A 225 -0.72 2.35 -32.53
N VAL A 226 -1.85 2.44 -31.83
CA VAL A 226 -2.39 3.67 -31.27
C VAL A 226 -2.49 3.52 -29.76
N ASP A 227 -1.85 4.41 -29.02
CA ASP A 227 -1.70 4.29 -27.57
C ASP A 227 -2.01 5.62 -26.87
N GLY A 228 -2.78 5.57 -25.80
CA GLY A 228 -2.94 6.71 -24.88
C GLY A 228 -4.01 7.72 -25.26
N PHE A 229 -5.11 7.29 -25.86
CA PHE A 229 -6.21 8.19 -26.30
C PHE A 229 -7.52 7.93 -25.55
N LYS A 230 -8.34 8.96 -25.44
CA LYS A 230 -9.78 8.80 -25.24
C LYS A 230 -10.43 8.65 -26.62
N VAL A 231 -11.15 7.54 -26.83
CA VAL A 231 -11.72 7.19 -28.12
C VAL A 231 -13.24 7.10 -28.04
N SER A 232 -13.93 7.72 -29.00
CA SER A 232 -15.37 7.68 -29.15
C SER A 232 -15.76 7.35 -30.60
N GLY A 233 -17.06 7.16 -30.86
CA GLY A 233 -17.59 6.86 -32.17
C GLY A 233 -17.24 5.49 -32.72
N ASP A 234 -17.26 5.33 -34.04
CA ASP A 234 -17.00 4.07 -34.72
C ASP A 234 -15.49 3.81 -34.79
N VAL A 235 -15.07 2.64 -34.32
CA VAL A 235 -13.67 2.20 -34.28
C VAL A 235 -13.52 0.89 -35.04
N SER A 236 -12.62 0.85 -36.00
CA SER A 236 -12.30 -0.35 -36.79
C SER A 236 -10.86 -0.78 -36.55
N LEU A 237 -10.66 -2.02 -36.06
CA LEU A 237 -9.34 -2.62 -35.85
C LEU A 237 -9.17 -3.84 -36.77
N GLN A 238 -8.37 -3.70 -37.81
CA GLN A 238 -8.16 -4.74 -38.82
C GLN A 238 -6.67 -5.07 -38.99
N GLY A 239 -6.38 -6.29 -39.40
CA GLY A 239 -5.01 -6.79 -39.56
C GLY A 239 -4.27 -6.79 -38.21
N ASN A 240 -2.96 -6.59 -38.21
CA ASN A 240 -2.15 -6.53 -36.99
C ASN A 240 -2.23 -5.17 -36.27
N SER A 241 -3.40 -4.52 -36.25
CA SER A 241 -3.62 -3.25 -35.56
C SER A 241 -3.80 -3.44 -34.07
N MET A 242 -3.30 -2.50 -33.30
CA MET A 242 -3.41 -2.48 -31.85
C MET A 242 -3.88 -1.10 -31.37
N LEU A 243 -4.95 -1.10 -30.56
CA LEU A 243 -5.32 0.04 -29.73
C LEU A 243 -4.98 -0.28 -28.29
N SER A 244 -4.14 0.53 -27.65
CA SER A 244 -3.61 0.22 -26.33
C SER A 244 -3.70 1.40 -25.36
N THR A 245 -3.65 1.07 -24.06
CA THR A 245 -3.58 2.05 -22.95
C THR A 245 -4.56 3.21 -23.13
N SER A 246 -5.78 2.90 -23.55
CA SER A 246 -6.77 3.89 -24.00
C SER A 246 -8.10 3.75 -23.27
N ILE A 247 -8.85 4.84 -23.23
CA ILE A 247 -10.21 4.86 -22.69
C ILE A 247 -11.18 4.94 -23.87
N LEU A 248 -11.95 3.88 -24.07
CA LEU A 248 -13.07 3.88 -25.03
C LEU A 248 -14.32 4.29 -24.27
N ASP A 249 -14.86 5.47 -24.59
CA ASP A 249 -16.04 6.00 -23.89
C ASP A 249 -17.33 5.24 -24.24
N ALA A 250 -18.42 5.59 -23.59
CA ALA A 250 -19.70 4.86 -23.75
C ALA A 250 -20.26 4.92 -25.18
N ASN A 251 -19.81 5.85 -26.02
CA ASN A 251 -20.23 5.99 -27.41
C ASN A 251 -19.31 5.22 -28.38
N ALA A 252 -18.20 4.68 -27.91
CA ALA A 252 -17.27 3.93 -28.74
C ALA A 252 -17.89 2.61 -29.20
N LYS A 253 -17.80 2.32 -30.50
CA LYS A 253 -18.24 1.07 -31.11
C LYS A 253 -17.06 0.43 -31.85
N VAL A 254 -16.36 -0.45 -31.14
CA VAL A 254 -15.20 -1.13 -31.68
C VAL A 254 -15.60 -2.39 -32.41
N THR A 255 -15.13 -2.52 -33.66
CA THR A 255 -15.30 -3.70 -34.49
C THR A 255 -13.96 -4.14 -35.08
N GLY A 256 -13.78 -5.40 -35.37
CA GLY A 256 -12.55 -5.90 -35.97
C GLY A 256 -12.76 -7.12 -36.89
N ASP A 257 -11.64 -7.64 -37.41
CA ASP A 257 -11.57 -8.80 -38.29
C ASP A 257 -10.98 -10.04 -37.60
N ALA A 258 -11.07 -10.11 -36.29
CA ALA A 258 -10.45 -11.14 -35.44
C ALA A 258 -8.91 -11.08 -35.34
N SER A 259 -8.24 -10.19 -36.04
CA SER A 259 -6.79 -9.99 -35.96
C SER A 259 -6.43 -8.77 -35.10
N GLY A 260 -7.29 -7.73 -35.10
CA GLY A 260 -7.13 -6.53 -34.31
C GLY A 260 -7.09 -6.81 -32.80
N LEU A 261 -6.31 -6.03 -32.06
CA LEU A 261 -6.04 -6.20 -30.64
C LEU A 261 -6.41 -4.93 -29.86
N LEU A 262 -7.22 -5.09 -28.81
CA LEU A 262 -7.41 -4.08 -27.77
C LEU A 262 -6.58 -4.52 -26.54
N TYR A 263 -5.69 -3.67 -26.07
CA TYR A 263 -4.67 -3.99 -25.10
C TYR A 263 -4.61 -2.96 -23.96
N ASN A 264 -4.48 -3.41 -22.69
CA ASN A 264 -4.32 -2.54 -21.52
C ASN A 264 -5.32 -1.36 -21.49
N SER A 265 -6.57 -1.58 -21.85
CA SER A 265 -7.53 -0.50 -22.11
C SER A 265 -8.81 -0.65 -21.29
N LEU A 266 -9.51 0.45 -21.14
CA LEU A 266 -10.84 0.52 -20.55
C LEU A 266 -11.88 0.66 -21.65
N ALA A 267 -12.87 -0.24 -21.72
CA ALA A 267 -13.95 -0.19 -22.69
C ALA A 267 -15.30 0.07 -22.01
N LEU A 268 -15.79 1.29 -22.10
CA LEU A 268 -17.14 1.68 -21.63
C LEU A 268 -18.22 1.46 -22.71
N GLY A 269 -17.81 1.46 -23.98
CA GLY A 269 -18.67 1.19 -25.14
C GLY A 269 -18.70 -0.28 -25.54
N THR A 270 -19.09 -0.56 -26.79
CA THR A 270 -19.18 -1.92 -27.30
C THR A 270 -17.91 -2.35 -28.02
N VAL A 271 -17.50 -3.61 -27.85
CA VAL A 271 -16.33 -4.21 -28.54
C VAL A 271 -16.76 -5.54 -29.16
N LYS A 272 -16.64 -5.67 -30.49
CA LYS A 272 -17.06 -6.87 -31.22
C LYS A 272 -15.95 -7.39 -32.13
N ASN A 273 -15.72 -8.71 -32.09
CA ASN A 273 -14.81 -9.42 -32.98
C ASN A 273 -13.36 -8.89 -32.96
N VAL A 274 -12.88 -8.50 -31.76
CA VAL A 274 -11.52 -7.98 -31.51
C VAL A 274 -10.89 -8.81 -30.40
N LYS A 275 -9.62 -9.17 -30.54
CA LYS A 275 -8.85 -9.79 -29.45
C LYS A 275 -8.68 -8.80 -28.31
N THR A 276 -8.75 -9.29 -27.07
CA THR A 276 -8.58 -8.44 -25.89
C THR A 276 -7.54 -9.03 -24.94
N VAL A 277 -6.67 -8.16 -24.40
CA VAL A 277 -5.68 -8.51 -23.38
C VAL A 277 -5.64 -7.38 -22.32
N ASN A 278 -5.79 -7.72 -21.07
CA ASN A 278 -5.80 -6.79 -19.95
C ASN A 278 -6.83 -5.65 -20.13
N VAL A 279 -8.06 -5.98 -20.48
CA VAL A 279 -9.11 -5.01 -20.76
C VAL A 279 -10.18 -5.08 -19.68
N THR A 280 -10.50 -3.94 -19.07
CA THR A 280 -11.71 -3.78 -18.25
C THR A 280 -12.85 -3.27 -19.13
N ALA A 281 -14.04 -3.82 -18.95
CA ALA A 281 -15.19 -3.45 -19.77
C ALA A 281 -16.46 -3.28 -18.91
N SER A 282 -17.18 -2.19 -19.12
CA SER A 282 -18.54 -2.01 -18.61
C SER A 282 -19.62 -2.18 -19.70
N GLY A 283 -19.20 -2.15 -20.97
CA GLY A 283 -20.06 -2.35 -22.12
C GLY A 283 -20.07 -3.80 -22.63
N GLU A 284 -20.79 -4.02 -23.75
CA GLU A 284 -20.81 -5.31 -24.43
C GLU A 284 -19.44 -5.64 -25.01
N LEU A 285 -18.92 -6.82 -24.70
CA LEU A 285 -17.62 -7.28 -25.15
C LEU A 285 -17.71 -8.69 -25.72
N SER A 286 -17.38 -8.87 -26.98
CA SER A 286 -17.28 -10.17 -27.64
C SER A 286 -15.92 -10.36 -28.30
N SER A 287 -15.22 -11.45 -27.93
CA SER A 287 -13.97 -11.85 -28.53
C SER A 287 -14.21 -12.84 -29.67
N PRO A 288 -13.36 -12.89 -30.72
CA PRO A 288 -13.51 -13.80 -31.85
C PRO A 288 -13.50 -15.29 -31.47
N ASP A 289 -12.75 -15.65 -30.43
CA ASP A 289 -12.60 -17.04 -29.97
C ASP A 289 -13.56 -17.42 -28.85
N GLY A 290 -14.46 -16.50 -28.44
CA GLY A 290 -15.38 -16.72 -27.35
C GLY A 290 -14.70 -16.76 -25.97
N SER A 291 -13.38 -16.58 -25.89
CA SER A 291 -12.63 -16.62 -24.64
C SER A 291 -12.99 -15.42 -23.78
N ALA A 292 -13.32 -15.70 -22.53
CA ALA A 292 -13.51 -14.67 -21.49
C ALA A 292 -12.17 -14.23 -20.87
N ALA A 293 -11.06 -14.68 -21.41
CA ALA A 293 -9.75 -14.44 -20.85
C ALA A 293 -9.43 -12.93 -20.82
N ASN A 294 -9.17 -12.44 -19.63
CA ASN A 294 -8.80 -11.04 -19.33
C ASN A 294 -9.93 -10.03 -19.52
N ARG A 295 -11.12 -10.42 -19.17
CA ARG A 295 -12.26 -9.52 -19.07
C ARG A 295 -12.79 -9.56 -17.66
N SER A 296 -13.05 -8.40 -17.10
CA SER A 296 -13.95 -8.28 -15.98
C SER A 296 -14.83 -7.07 -16.19
N SER A 297 -16.09 -7.19 -15.79
CA SER A 297 -16.97 -6.03 -15.72
C SER A 297 -16.52 -5.19 -14.54
N VAL A 298 -16.15 -3.95 -14.78
CA VAL A 298 -15.94 -2.97 -13.73
C VAL A 298 -17.31 -2.49 -13.27
N THR A 299 -17.66 -2.83 -12.05
CA THR A 299 -18.90 -2.37 -11.43
C THR A 299 -18.72 -1.04 -10.70
N THR A 300 -17.49 -0.75 -10.27
CA THR A 300 -17.18 0.48 -9.53
C THR A 300 -15.81 1.00 -9.92
N TYR A 301 -15.74 2.29 -10.25
CA TYR A 301 -14.50 3.04 -10.35
C TYR A 301 -14.24 3.78 -9.03
N ASN A 302 -13.02 4.21 -8.82
CA ASN A 302 -12.66 4.94 -7.62
C ASN A 302 -13.51 6.21 -7.47
N LYS A 303 -14.58 6.13 -6.67
CA LYS A 303 -15.59 7.19 -6.50
C LYS A 303 -15.09 8.40 -5.71
N TYR A 304 -13.92 8.31 -5.11
CA TYR A 304 -13.35 9.36 -4.25
C TYR A 304 -12.41 10.30 -4.96
N VAL A 305 -12.03 9.95 -6.17
CA VAL A 305 -11.26 10.81 -7.01
C VAL A 305 -12.20 11.80 -7.69
N LYS A 306 -12.20 13.04 -7.23
CA LYS A 306 -13.12 14.10 -7.66
C LYS A 306 -12.86 14.62 -9.08
N ASP A 307 -11.72 14.27 -9.66
CA ASP A 307 -11.35 14.70 -11.00
C ASP A 307 -11.94 13.74 -12.03
N ASP A 308 -12.54 14.27 -13.11
CA ASP A 308 -13.15 13.50 -14.18
C ASP A 308 -12.22 12.47 -14.84
N TYR A 309 -10.92 12.70 -14.76
CA TYR A 309 -9.90 11.80 -15.28
C TYR A 309 -9.66 10.58 -14.39
N TRP A 310 -9.59 10.77 -13.07
CA TRP A 310 -9.35 9.72 -12.07
C TRP A 310 -10.53 8.78 -11.87
N LYS A 311 -11.74 9.17 -12.29
CA LYS A 311 -12.91 8.30 -12.14
C LYS A 311 -12.79 6.96 -12.84
N TYR A 312 -11.79 6.78 -13.69
CA TYR A 312 -11.50 5.54 -14.41
C TYR A 312 -10.38 4.71 -13.80
N GLN A 313 -9.80 5.13 -12.69
CA GLN A 313 -8.97 4.28 -11.85
C GLN A 313 -9.83 3.16 -11.26
N LEU A 314 -9.27 1.96 -11.13
CA LEU A 314 -9.96 0.87 -10.45
C LEU A 314 -10.27 1.26 -9.01
N ASP A 315 -11.44 0.87 -8.53
CA ASP A 315 -11.74 0.95 -7.10
C ASP A 315 -10.81 -0.02 -6.35
N GLU A 316 -10.29 0.42 -5.25
CA GLU A 316 -9.34 -0.36 -4.42
C GLU A 316 -9.92 -1.66 -3.86
N THR A 317 -11.24 -1.83 -3.95
CA THR A 317 -11.93 -3.07 -3.59
C THR A 317 -12.10 -4.02 -4.78
N ASP A 318 -11.74 -3.57 -5.99
CA ASP A 318 -11.86 -4.39 -7.20
C ASP A 318 -10.71 -5.40 -7.32
N ASN A 319 -10.68 -6.35 -6.39
CA ASN A 319 -9.67 -7.42 -6.37
C ASN A 319 -9.73 -8.34 -7.62
N ALA A 320 -10.82 -8.27 -8.40
CA ALA A 320 -10.94 -9.03 -9.63
C ALA A 320 -10.11 -8.43 -10.77
N ASN A 321 -9.79 -7.14 -10.69
CA ASN A 321 -9.07 -6.41 -11.74
C ASN A 321 -7.68 -5.95 -11.30
N ILE A 322 -7.49 -5.63 -10.01
CA ILE A 322 -6.19 -5.24 -9.47
C ILE A 322 -5.28 -6.48 -9.40
N ASN A 323 -4.07 -6.37 -9.92
CA ASN A 323 -3.11 -7.47 -10.01
C ASN A 323 -3.70 -8.75 -10.67
N ALA A 324 -4.67 -8.61 -11.54
CA ALA A 324 -5.44 -9.73 -12.09
C ALA A 324 -4.63 -10.65 -12.99
N ASN A 325 -3.53 -10.15 -13.56
CA ASN A 325 -2.73 -10.87 -14.53
C ASN A 325 -1.57 -11.61 -13.86
N THR A 326 -1.89 -12.70 -13.20
CA THR A 326 -0.91 -13.62 -12.58
C THR A 326 -0.19 -14.50 -13.60
N ASP A 327 -0.63 -14.48 -14.86
CA ASP A 327 0.00 -15.23 -15.95
C ASP A 327 1.34 -14.59 -16.33
N ALA A 328 2.44 -15.29 -16.01
CA ALA A 328 3.79 -14.84 -16.30
C ALA A 328 4.02 -14.51 -17.79
N THR A 329 3.33 -15.21 -18.71
CA THR A 329 3.43 -14.96 -20.16
C THR A 329 2.84 -13.59 -20.54
N LYS A 330 1.78 -13.17 -19.90
CA LYS A 330 1.13 -11.86 -20.16
C LYS A 330 1.91 -10.72 -19.54
N THR A 331 2.40 -10.89 -18.31
CA THR A 331 3.32 -9.97 -17.66
C THR A 331 4.58 -9.79 -18.49
N GLN A 332 5.17 -10.88 -19.00
CA GLN A 332 6.34 -10.85 -19.87
C GLN A 332 6.08 -10.09 -21.17
N ARG A 333 4.92 -10.23 -21.79
CA ARG A 333 4.55 -9.43 -22.97
C ARG A 333 4.52 -7.93 -22.68
N CYS A 334 4.05 -7.52 -21.52
CA CYS A 334 4.09 -6.12 -21.13
C CYS A 334 5.53 -5.61 -20.93
N ILE A 335 6.43 -6.45 -20.40
CA ILE A 335 7.85 -6.14 -20.23
C ILE A 335 8.56 -6.04 -21.59
N ASP A 336 8.30 -6.99 -22.47
CA ASP A 336 8.96 -7.07 -23.78
C ASP A 336 8.55 -5.93 -24.72
N MET A 337 7.39 -5.35 -24.50
CA MET A 337 6.89 -4.21 -25.25
C MET A 337 7.24 -2.92 -24.49
N VAL A 338 8.37 -2.32 -24.79
CA VAL A 338 8.87 -1.07 -24.15
C VAL A 338 7.78 0.00 -24.04
N MET A 339 6.91 0.13 -25.06
CA MET A 339 5.79 1.06 -25.10
C MET A 339 4.66 0.75 -24.13
N HIS A 340 4.61 -0.46 -23.57
CA HIS A 340 3.59 -0.87 -22.62
C HIS A 340 4.15 -1.00 -21.19
N SER A 341 5.36 -0.54 -20.95
CA SER A 341 5.99 -0.51 -19.64
C SER A 341 5.38 0.52 -18.68
N HIS A 342 4.57 1.45 -19.21
CA HIS A 342 3.92 2.52 -18.45
C HIS A 342 2.40 2.53 -18.72
N ASP A 343 1.64 2.94 -17.72
CA ASP A 343 0.20 3.13 -17.83
C ASP A 343 -0.16 4.47 -18.49
N LEU A 344 -1.45 4.76 -18.63
CA LEU A 344 -1.91 6.03 -19.23
C LEU A 344 -1.47 7.26 -18.41
N ALA A 345 -1.20 7.09 -17.12
CA ALA A 345 -0.72 8.14 -16.24
C ALA A 345 0.82 8.28 -16.25
N GLY A 346 1.54 7.42 -16.95
CA GLY A 346 3.00 7.40 -16.99
C GLY A 346 3.66 6.68 -15.82
N ASN A 347 2.90 5.91 -15.01
CA ASN A 347 3.48 5.08 -13.96
C ASN A 347 4.01 3.77 -14.53
N LYS A 348 5.04 3.19 -13.91
CA LYS A 348 5.49 1.85 -14.27
C LYS A 348 4.35 0.86 -14.13
N ARG A 349 4.08 0.09 -15.21
CA ARG A 349 2.96 -0.83 -15.25
C ARG A 349 3.21 -2.14 -14.52
N ILE A 350 4.48 -2.52 -14.36
CA ILE A 350 4.84 -3.79 -13.77
C ILE A 350 5.57 -3.55 -12.47
N ARG A 351 4.87 -3.81 -11.38
CA ARG A 351 5.46 -3.85 -10.07
C ARG A 351 5.33 -5.24 -9.43
N ASP A 352 4.14 -5.83 -9.49
CA ASP A 352 3.84 -7.21 -9.09
C ASP A 352 3.21 -7.95 -10.27
N ASN A 353 1.90 -7.83 -10.44
CA ASN A 353 1.16 -8.29 -11.61
C ASN A 353 0.45 -7.09 -12.25
N VAL A 354 0.19 -7.19 -13.54
CA VAL A 354 -0.45 -6.09 -14.29
C VAL A 354 -1.95 -6.03 -13.98
N ASP A 355 -2.46 -4.84 -13.68
CA ASP A 355 -3.89 -4.59 -13.56
C ASP A 355 -4.59 -4.73 -14.91
N ASN A 356 -5.86 -5.06 -14.90
CA ASN A 356 -6.70 -4.91 -16.09
C ASN A 356 -7.02 -3.42 -16.31
N GLY A 357 -6.97 -2.97 -17.57
CA GLY A 357 -7.31 -1.59 -17.92
C GLY A 357 -6.12 -0.71 -18.25
N CYS A 358 -6.34 0.60 -18.26
CA CYS A 358 -5.35 1.58 -18.71
C CYS A 358 -4.53 2.23 -17.59
N PHE A 359 -4.85 1.95 -16.35
CA PHE A 359 -4.14 2.45 -15.17
C PHE A 359 -3.62 1.33 -14.31
N GLU A 360 -2.55 1.59 -13.59
CA GLU A 360 -1.93 0.67 -12.62
C GLU A 360 -2.11 1.19 -11.21
N THR A 361 -2.54 0.29 -10.30
CA THR A 361 -2.64 0.56 -8.87
C THR A 361 -1.42 -0.01 -8.16
N TRP A 362 -0.81 0.79 -7.29
CA TRP A 362 0.31 0.36 -6.47
C TRP A 362 -0.18 -0.43 -5.27
N TYR A 363 -0.38 -1.72 -5.46
CA TYR A 363 -0.89 -2.62 -4.44
C TYR A 363 0.27 -3.25 -3.67
N LEU A 364 0.52 -2.77 -2.44
CA LEU A 364 1.67 -3.15 -1.63
C LEU A 364 1.29 -4.25 -0.64
N THR A 365 1.72 -5.47 -0.92
CA THR A 365 1.45 -6.68 -0.11
C THR A 365 2.53 -6.98 0.92
N ASN A 366 3.63 -6.22 0.92
CA ASN A 366 4.75 -6.35 1.84
C ASN A 366 5.16 -4.99 2.38
N ASP A 367 5.89 -4.99 3.50
CA ASP A 367 6.57 -3.78 3.96
C ASP A 367 7.53 -3.28 2.88
N ALA A 368 7.52 -1.98 2.63
CA ALA A 368 8.27 -1.37 1.55
C ALA A 368 8.92 -0.06 1.97
N THR A 369 10.05 0.28 1.33
CA THR A 369 10.68 1.59 1.47
C THR A 369 10.55 2.35 0.17
N ALA A 370 9.83 3.48 0.20
CA ALA A 370 9.67 4.34 -0.94
C ALA A 370 10.95 5.15 -1.16
N ASN A 371 11.59 4.95 -2.30
CA ASN A 371 12.75 5.68 -2.77
C ASN A 371 12.45 6.43 -4.06
N LYS A 372 13.41 7.22 -4.54
CA LYS A 372 13.26 8.14 -5.68
C LYS A 372 12.78 7.45 -6.96
N ASP A 373 13.33 6.29 -7.27
CA ASP A 373 13.24 5.73 -8.61
C ASP A 373 12.06 4.78 -8.78
N ASP A 374 11.60 4.17 -7.68
CA ASP A 374 10.61 3.11 -7.73
C ASP A 374 9.23 3.50 -7.18
N TYR A 375 9.10 4.66 -6.50
CA TYR A 375 7.84 5.09 -5.87
C TYR A 375 7.43 6.47 -6.34
N PRO A 376 6.67 6.56 -7.44
CA PRO A 376 6.17 7.83 -7.92
C PRO A 376 5.25 8.48 -6.87
N HIS A 377 5.31 9.80 -6.78
CA HIS A 377 4.45 10.59 -5.91
C HIS A 377 3.88 11.73 -6.74
N GLY A 378 2.63 11.73 -6.95
CA GLY A 378 1.93 12.74 -7.73
C GLY A 378 0.48 12.37 -7.84
N LYS A 379 -0.33 13.29 -8.34
CA LYS A 379 -1.79 13.13 -8.43
C LYS A 379 -2.23 11.93 -9.27
N SER A 380 -1.31 11.34 -10.04
CA SER A 380 -1.56 10.19 -10.91
C SER A 380 -1.36 8.83 -10.24
N VAL A 381 -0.98 8.79 -8.98
CA VAL A 381 -0.59 7.54 -8.32
C VAL A 381 -1.62 7.16 -7.28
N VAL A 382 -2.07 5.91 -7.36
CA VAL A 382 -2.93 5.30 -6.36
C VAL A 382 -2.13 4.22 -5.63
N TYR A 383 -2.04 4.35 -4.32
CA TYR A 383 -1.44 3.35 -3.44
C TYR A 383 -2.49 2.64 -2.62
N VAL A 384 -2.39 1.33 -2.54
CA VAL A 384 -3.13 0.49 -1.60
C VAL A 384 -2.13 -0.28 -0.76
N MET A 385 -2.08 0.00 0.53
CA MET A 385 -1.27 -0.74 1.49
C MET A 385 -2.13 -1.80 2.16
N THR A 386 -1.74 -3.08 2.05
CA THR A 386 -2.51 -4.20 2.63
C THR A 386 -2.40 -4.24 4.15
N GLU A 387 -3.24 -5.07 4.77
CA GLU A 387 -3.31 -5.22 6.23
C GLU A 387 -1.95 -5.51 6.86
N ASP A 388 -1.68 -4.87 8.00
CA ASP A 388 -0.47 -5.03 8.80
C ASP A 388 0.85 -4.68 8.08
N LYS A 389 0.80 -4.00 6.93
CA LYS A 389 1.99 -3.60 6.16
C LYS A 389 2.27 -2.11 6.31
N GLU A 390 3.53 -1.74 6.11
CA GLU A 390 3.98 -0.38 6.29
C GLU A 390 4.81 0.11 5.09
N LEU A 391 4.44 1.29 4.56
CA LEU A 391 5.24 2.03 3.60
C LEU A 391 6.11 3.04 4.34
N LYS A 392 7.41 2.80 4.37
CA LYS A 392 8.40 3.73 4.92
C LYS A 392 8.90 4.68 3.83
N LEU A 393 9.02 5.96 4.12
CA LEU A 393 9.57 6.93 3.17
C LEU A 393 11.08 7.10 3.35
N ASP A 394 11.78 7.33 2.24
CA ASP A 394 13.19 7.72 2.24
C ASP A 394 13.32 9.23 2.43
N ASN A 395 13.86 9.63 3.58
CA ASN A 395 14.00 11.04 3.97
C ASN A 395 15.01 11.83 3.13
N SER A 396 15.88 11.17 2.38
CA SER A 396 16.80 11.83 1.47
C SER A 396 16.10 12.36 0.22
N PHE A 397 14.90 11.83 -0.07
CA PHE A 397 14.18 12.15 -1.30
C PHE A 397 12.94 13.04 -1.09
N TYR A 398 12.11 12.75 -0.08
CA TYR A 398 10.86 13.48 0.17
C TYR A 398 11.13 14.70 1.05
N THR A 399 11.36 15.84 0.39
CA THR A 399 11.73 17.12 1.00
C THR A 399 10.54 18.09 1.04
N GLU A 400 10.72 19.25 1.65
CA GLU A 400 9.71 20.32 1.69
C GLU A 400 9.21 20.73 0.30
N THR A 401 10.14 20.79 -0.68
CA THR A 401 9.81 21.16 -2.08
C THR A 401 9.31 19.97 -2.89
N ASN A 402 9.47 18.76 -2.39
CA ASN A 402 9.06 17.52 -3.06
C ASN A 402 8.45 16.53 -2.06
N PRO A 403 7.30 16.85 -1.42
CA PRO A 403 6.69 15.97 -0.44
C PRO A 403 6.10 14.71 -1.08
N PHE A 404 5.98 13.63 -0.30
CA PHE A 404 5.20 12.47 -0.72
C PHE A 404 3.71 12.87 -0.80
N SER A 405 3.17 12.93 -2.01
CA SER A 405 1.81 13.41 -2.26
C SER A 405 1.17 12.60 -3.41
N PRO A 406 0.76 11.35 -3.15
CA PRO A 406 0.06 10.54 -4.14
C PRO A 406 -1.35 11.08 -4.43
N GLY A 407 -1.92 10.71 -5.55
CA GLY A 407 -3.29 11.06 -5.92
C GLY A 407 -4.34 10.44 -5.00
N PHE A 408 -4.07 9.21 -4.55
CA PHE A 408 -4.86 8.54 -3.52
C PHE A 408 -3.98 7.55 -2.74
N LEU A 409 -4.24 7.43 -1.44
CA LEU A 409 -3.62 6.43 -0.58
C LEU A 409 -4.70 5.72 0.23
N LEU A 410 -4.78 4.40 0.11
CA LEU A 410 -5.57 3.56 1.01
C LEU A 410 -4.63 2.81 1.96
N LEU A 411 -4.85 2.99 3.25
CA LEU A 411 -4.25 2.18 4.31
C LEU A 411 -5.31 1.21 4.84
N LYS A 412 -5.15 -0.09 4.58
CA LYS A 412 -6.03 -1.13 5.13
C LYS A 412 -5.78 -1.30 6.63
N HIS A 413 -6.52 -2.21 7.26
CA HIS A 413 -6.47 -2.43 8.70
C HIS A 413 -5.02 -2.58 9.22
N HIS A 414 -4.61 -1.74 10.18
CA HIS A 414 -3.26 -1.64 10.74
C HIS A 414 -2.14 -1.32 9.73
N ALA A 415 -2.47 -1.08 8.46
CA ALA A 415 -1.47 -0.60 7.52
C ALA A 415 -1.00 0.80 7.87
N GLY A 416 0.25 1.13 7.55
CA GLY A 416 0.87 2.39 7.92
C GLY A 416 1.65 3.08 6.82
N LEU A 417 1.70 4.41 6.91
CA LEU A 417 2.65 5.26 6.19
C LEU A 417 3.61 5.87 7.21
N ARG A 418 4.88 5.50 7.17
CA ARG A 418 5.92 6.02 8.05
C ARG A 418 6.74 7.09 7.35
N GLY A 419 6.57 8.33 7.78
CA GLY A 419 7.26 9.48 7.19
C GLY A 419 8.77 9.46 7.37
N ASN A 420 9.30 8.94 8.49
CA ASN A 420 10.74 8.79 8.72
C ASN A 420 11.54 10.09 8.49
N ASN A 421 11.07 11.20 9.09
CA ASN A 421 11.58 12.55 8.90
C ASN A 421 11.43 13.11 7.46
N SER A 422 10.63 12.49 6.62
CA SER A 422 10.26 12.99 5.30
C SER A 422 9.13 14.01 5.37
N TYR A 423 8.93 14.73 4.27
CA TYR A 423 7.75 15.59 4.11
C TYR A 423 6.62 14.81 3.45
N VAL A 424 5.44 14.86 4.03
CA VAL A 424 4.21 14.20 3.55
C VAL A 424 3.12 15.25 3.36
N ASN A 425 2.41 15.19 2.25
CA ASN A 425 1.25 16.03 1.99
C ASN A 425 0.15 15.22 1.30
N LEU A 426 -0.75 14.64 2.09
CA LEU A 426 -1.89 13.88 1.59
C LEU A 426 -3.12 14.79 1.51
N THR A 427 -3.70 14.89 0.33
CA THR A 427 -4.94 15.64 0.07
C THR A 427 -6.13 14.74 -0.25
N ASN A 428 -5.90 13.44 -0.43
CA ASN A 428 -6.92 12.45 -0.73
C ASN A 428 -6.43 11.07 -0.29
N PHE A 429 -7.02 10.54 0.77
CA PHE A 429 -6.64 9.24 1.32
C PHE A 429 -7.76 8.63 2.15
N ALA A 430 -7.68 7.33 2.38
CA ALA A 430 -8.58 6.61 3.25
C ALA A 430 -7.85 5.63 4.17
N VAL A 431 -8.45 5.37 5.32
CA VAL A 431 -7.97 4.37 6.28
C VAL A 431 -9.09 3.41 6.61
N GLU A 432 -8.84 2.12 6.47
CA GLU A 432 -9.77 1.05 6.83
C GLU A 432 -9.49 0.50 8.23
N ARG A 433 -10.57 0.11 8.90
CA ARG A 433 -10.52 -0.60 10.17
C ARG A 433 -11.49 -1.77 10.15
N ASN A 434 -11.01 -2.96 10.49
CA ASN A 434 -11.85 -4.13 10.74
C ASN A 434 -12.32 -4.10 12.19
N LEU A 435 -13.60 -3.90 12.40
CA LEU A 435 -14.23 -3.91 13.71
C LEU A 435 -14.64 -5.33 14.07
N LYS A 436 -14.36 -5.75 15.30
CA LYS A 436 -14.99 -6.92 15.92
C LYS A 436 -16.36 -6.56 16.47
N ALA A 437 -17.23 -7.55 16.67
CA ALA A 437 -18.48 -7.36 17.42
C ALA A 437 -18.18 -6.85 18.82
N GLY A 438 -18.92 -5.85 19.30
CA GLY A 438 -18.69 -5.20 20.57
C GLY A 438 -17.89 -3.90 20.46
N THR A 439 -17.08 -3.63 21.45
CA THR A 439 -16.32 -2.37 21.57
C THR A 439 -14.96 -2.45 20.90
N ASN A 440 -14.63 -1.43 20.10
CA ASN A 440 -13.36 -1.24 19.44
C ASN A 440 -12.81 0.15 19.76
N PHE A 441 -11.49 0.27 19.94
CA PHE A 441 -10.82 1.55 20.18
C PHE A 441 -9.88 1.86 19.03
N PHE A 442 -9.89 3.12 18.60
CA PHE A 442 -9.02 3.61 17.54
C PHE A 442 -8.74 5.10 17.70
N SER A 443 -7.73 5.58 17.00
CA SER A 443 -7.36 6.98 16.92
C SER A 443 -7.20 7.40 15.46
N MET A 444 -7.32 8.69 15.18
CA MET A 444 -7.10 9.26 13.86
C MET A 444 -6.17 10.45 13.95
N PRO A 445 -4.97 10.42 13.34
CA PRO A 445 -4.08 11.58 13.29
C PRO A 445 -4.52 12.62 12.23
N PHE A 446 -5.74 12.52 11.70
CA PHE A 446 -6.30 13.39 10.68
C PHE A 446 -7.78 13.64 10.88
N LYS A 447 -8.30 14.66 10.20
CA LYS A 447 -9.73 14.95 10.16
C LYS A 447 -10.42 14.08 9.10
N ALA A 448 -11.34 13.21 9.53
CA ALA A 448 -12.21 12.48 8.61
C ALA A 448 -13.35 13.37 8.12
N THR A 449 -13.65 13.29 6.81
CA THR A 449 -14.77 14.02 6.20
C THR A 449 -15.97 13.12 5.95
N ASN A 450 -15.72 11.83 5.79
CA ASN A 450 -16.74 10.82 5.57
C ASN A 450 -16.34 9.50 6.23
N MET A 451 -17.34 8.70 6.58
CA MET A 451 -17.20 7.35 7.11
C MET A 451 -18.11 6.42 6.32
N GLU A 452 -17.57 5.34 5.85
CA GLU A 452 -18.33 4.24 5.23
C GLU A 452 -18.26 2.99 6.09
N VAL A 453 -19.35 2.23 6.11
CA VAL A 453 -19.40 0.91 6.74
C VAL A 453 -19.76 -0.09 5.64
N GLU A 454 -18.86 -1.04 5.36
CA GLU A 454 -19.03 -2.06 4.31
C GLU A 454 -19.46 -1.47 2.94
N GLY A 455 -18.86 -0.34 2.55
CA GLY A 455 -19.15 0.33 1.28
C GLY A 455 -20.42 1.16 1.25
N THR A 456 -21.16 1.28 2.36
CA THR A 456 -22.35 2.13 2.44
C THR A 456 -22.07 3.39 3.25
N ASN A 457 -22.42 4.55 2.68
CA ASN A 457 -22.33 5.82 3.39
C ASN A 457 -23.28 5.84 4.58
N ASN A 458 -22.70 5.90 5.79
CA ASN A 458 -23.37 6.14 7.05
C ASN A 458 -24.64 5.26 7.24
N PRO A 459 -24.49 3.98 7.62
CA PRO A 459 -25.61 3.09 7.76
C PRO A 459 -26.58 3.64 8.81
N ALA A 460 -27.78 3.98 8.36
CA ALA A 460 -28.86 4.49 9.21
C ALA A 460 -29.39 3.45 10.23
N ASP A 461 -28.89 2.21 10.14
CA ASP A 461 -29.36 1.07 10.92
C ASP A 461 -28.79 0.98 12.35
N GLY A 462 -27.87 1.86 12.70
CA GLY A 462 -27.22 1.83 14.02
C GLY A 462 -26.30 0.64 14.26
N SER A 463 -25.93 -0.10 13.20
CA SER A 463 -25.05 -1.28 13.30
C SER A 463 -23.64 -0.93 13.79
N VAL A 464 -23.22 0.32 13.64
CA VAL A 464 -21.99 0.88 14.18
C VAL A 464 -22.28 2.23 14.83
N VAL A 465 -21.85 2.40 16.09
CA VAL A 465 -22.03 3.65 16.83
C VAL A 465 -20.67 4.13 17.32
N ALA A 466 -20.31 5.38 16.98
CA ALA A 466 -19.06 6.00 17.37
C ALA A 466 -19.23 6.92 18.58
N TYR A 467 -18.22 6.91 19.45
CA TYR A 467 -18.09 7.81 20.62
C TYR A 467 -16.66 8.32 20.70
N TYR A 468 -16.46 9.59 21.00
CA TYR A 468 -15.14 10.10 21.34
C TYR A 468 -14.93 10.20 22.85
N TYR A 469 -13.68 10.02 23.28
CA TYR A 469 -13.30 10.12 24.68
C TYR A 469 -12.93 11.54 25.07
N ASN A 470 -13.68 12.15 26.00
CA ASN A 470 -13.41 13.48 26.50
C ASN A 470 -12.75 13.42 27.89
N ALA A 471 -11.41 13.40 27.92
CA ALA A 471 -10.63 13.31 29.14
C ALA A 471 -10.92 14.49 30.10
N ALA A 472 -11.11 15.70 29.58
CA ALA A 472 -11.45 16.87 30.38
C ALA A 472 -12.84 16.77 31.04
N THR A 473 -13.80 16.16 30.38
CA THR A 473 -15.10 15.84 30.98
C THR A 473 -14.96 14.75 32.01
N ARG A 474 -14.18 13.68 31.68
CA ARG A 474 -13.90 12.60 32.61
C ARG A 474 -13.27 13.10 33.91
N ALA A 475 -12.37 14.08 33.83
CA ALA A 475 -11.72 14.70 34.97
C ALA A 475 -12.69 15.45 35.93
N LYS A 476 -13.83 15.87 35.43
CA LYS A 476 -14.85 16.56 36.24
C LYS A 476 -15.77 15.63 37.01
N TYR A 477 -15.83 14.37 36.57
CA TYR A 477 -16.75 13.39 37.13
C TYR A 477 -15.95 12.27 37.75
N ASP A 478 -16.36 11.93 38.92
CA ASP A 478 -15.66 11.08 39.80
C ASP A 478 -16.29 9.69 39.81
N TYR A 479 -16.13 8.97 38.75
CA TYR A 479 -16.69 7.64 38.60
C TYR A 479 -15.61 6.56 38.75
N LYS A 480 -16.00 5.40 39.27
CA LYS A 480 -15.33 4.16 38.93
C LYS A 480 -15.15 4.17 37.41
N PHE A 481 -13.97 3.89 36.93
CA PHE A 481 -13.75 3.75 35.51
C PHE A 481 -14.61 2.59 35.00
N ASP A 482 -15.84 2.92 34.59
CA ASP A 482 -16.71 2.01 33.87
C ASP A 482 -16.76 2.46 32.42
N GLN A 483 -16.28 1.60 31.53
CA GLN A 483 -16.18 1.90 30.11
C GLN A 483 -17.53 2.18 29.46
N LYS A 484 -18.63 1.63 30.00
CA LYS A 484 -19.95 1.73 29.38
C LYS A 484 -20.72 2.98 29.79
N ASP A 485 -20.57 3.44 31.02
CA ASP A 485 -21.44 4.44 31.62
C ASP A 485 -20.75 5.77 31.93
N SER A 486 -19.49 5.94 31.53
CA SER A 486 -18.74 7.17 31.77
C SER A 486 -19.28 8.34 30.95
N LYS A 487 -19.57 9.47 31.60
CA LYS A 487 -19.89 10.74 30.91
C LYS A 487 -18.76 11.28 30.03
N ALA A 488 -17.59 10.64 30.05
CA ALA A 488 -16.48 10.94 29.17
C ALA A 488 -16.77 10.52 27.72
N TRP A 489 -17.68 9.56 27.51
CA TRP A 489 -18.05 9.11 26.19
C TRP A 489 -19.15 9.97 25.59
N VAL A 490 -18.80 10.72 24.53
CA VAL A 490 -19.73 11.60 23.82
C VAL A 490 -20.04 10.99 22.46
N ARG A 491 -21.33 10.77 22.18
CA ARG A 491 -21.76 10.16 20.91
C ARG A 491 -21.39 11.03 19.71
N GLY A 492 -20.84 10.41 18.68
CA GLY A 492 -20.41 11.03 17.43
C GLY A 492 -18.89 11.09 17.31
N VAL A 493 -18.43 11.50 16.13
CA VAL A 493 -17.01 11.77 15.85
C VAL A 493 -16.79 13.26 16.01
N ASP A 494 -15.96 13.67 16.97
CA ASP A 494 -15.64 15.09 17.16
C ASP A 494 -14.65 15.57 16.10
N ASN A 495 -15.16 16.23 15.08
CA ASN A 495 -14.37 16.78 13.98
C ASN A 495 -13.55 18.04 14.35
N GLN A 496 -13.63 18.52 15.60
CA GLN A 496 -13.03 19.79 16.00
C GLN A 496 -11.87 19.66 17.01
N ARG A 497 -11.53 18.42 17.44
CA ARG A 497 -10.57 18.19 18.51
C ARG A 497 -9.24 17.61 18.06
N ASN A 498 -8.34 17.58 19.03
CA ASN A 498 -7.00 17.04 18.93
C ASN A 498 -7.03 15.65 18.25
N PHE A 499 -6.44 15.56 17.09
CA PHE A 499 -6.53 14.38 16.20
C PHE A 499 -5.93 13.10 16.79
N THR A 500 -5.19 13.19 17.88
CA THR A 500 -4.63 12.03 18.60
C THR A 500 -5.54 11.51 19.71
N ALA A 501 -6.68 12.15 19.98
CA ALA A 501 -7.65 11.67 20.93
C ALA A 501 -8.31 10.37 20.42
N GLY A 502 -8.46 9.38 21.30
CA GLY A 502 -9.05 8.12 20.96
C GLY A 502 -10.57 8.15 20.83
N PHE A 503 -11.07 7.22 20.04
CA PHE A 503 -12.49 6.96 19.80
C PHE A 503 -12.84 5.55 20.23
N ARG A 504 -14.13 5.34 20.53
CA ARG A 504 -14.73 4.03 20.68
C ARG A 504 -15.77 3.84 19.59
N MET A 505 -15.77 2.67 18.96
CA MET A 505 -16.84 2.23 18.07
C MET A 505 -17.42 0.93 18.59
N ASP A 506 -18.73 0.93 18.79
CA ASP A 506 -19.48 -0.28 19.14
C ASP A 506 -20.13 -0.81 17.85
N ALA A 507 -19.83 -2.06 17.51
CA ALA A 507 -20.37 -2.76 16.36
C ALA A 507 -21.24 -3.94 16.78
N THR A 508 -22.39 -4.14 16.12
CA THR A 508 -23.29 -5.27 16.42
C THR A 508 -22.77 -6.60 15.88
N ALA A 509 -21.89 -6.55 14.86
CA ALA A 509 -21.21 -7.68 14.25
C ALA A 509 -19.83 -7.22 13.75
N ALA A 510 -18.98 -8.16 13.31
CA ALA A 510 -17.73 -7.82 12.60
C ALA A 510 -18.06 -7.03 11.33
N LYS A 511 -17.38 -5.91 11.11
CA LYS A 511 -17.60 -4.98 9.98
C LYS A 511 -16.32 -4.25 9.61
N THR A 512 -16.18 -3.91 8.33
CA THR A 512 -15.13 -3.02 7.86
C THR A 512 -15.64 -1.58 7.79
N VAL A 513 -14.92 -0.66 8.40
CA VAL A 513 -15.19 0.78 8.38
C VAL A 513 -14.05 1.50 7.69
N ARG A 514 -14.38 2.45 6.83
CA ARG A 514 -13.43 3.26 6.09
C ARG A 514 -13.63 4.74 6.41
N PHE A 515 -12.55 5.42 6.76
CA PHE A 515 -12.51 6.85 7.05
C PHE A 515 -11.76 7.57 5.93
N TYR A 516 -12.36 8.62 5.40
CA TYR A 516 -11.77 9.45 4.35
C TYR A 516 -11.19 10.72 4.93
N GLY A 517 -9.90 10.96 4.63
CA GLY A 517 -9.18 12.15 5.00
C GLY A 517 -8.94 13.08 3.80
N ILE A 518 -8.97 14.39 4.04
CA ILE A 518 -8.72 15.42 3.03
C ILE A 518 -7.45 16.22 3.28
N SER A 519 -6.81 16.03 4.39
CA SER A 519 -5.57 16.73 4.73
C SER A 519 -4.83 15.96 5.82
N TYR A 520 -3.60 15.60 5.51
CA TYR A 520 -2.61 15.11 6.48
C TYR A 520 -1.23 15.55 6.03
N THR A 521 -0.44 16.11 6.94
CA THR A 521 0.90 16.62 6.64
C THR A 521 1.90 16.17 7.71
N GLU A 522 3.10 15.78 7.27
CA GLU A 522 4.29 15.66 8.12
C GLU A 522 5.37 16.61 7.57
N ASN A 523 6.07 17.29 8.45
CA ASN A 523 7.02 18.34 8.11
C ASN A 523 8.44 17.94 8.52
N GLY A 524 9.03 17.01 7.80
CA GLY A 524 10.42 16.59 8.05
C GLY A 524 10.62 16.04 9.47
N SER A 525 11.57 16.58 10.19
CA SER A 525 11.91 16.14 11.55
C SER A 525 11.02 16.72 12.66
N GLN A 526 9.91 17.35 12.33
CA GLN A 526 8.98 17.85 13.35
C GLN A 526 8.36 16.68 14.13
N LEU A 527 8.58 16.66 15.43
CA LEU A 527 8.10 15.58 16.29
C LEU A 527 6.58 15.70 16.51
N GLY A 528 5.92 14.57 16.54
CA GLY A 528 4.50 14.49 16.89
C GLY A 528 4.28 14.77 18.37
N GLN A 529 3.13 15.34 18.70
CA GLN A 529 2.76 15.67 20.06
C GLN A 529 1.39 15.14 20.42
N ILE A 530 1.31 14.43 21.53
CA ILE A 530 0.06 13.98 22.16
C ILE A 530 -0.14 14.77 23.43
N THR A 531 -1.29 15.41 23.57
CA THR A 531 -1.64 16.12 24.81
C THR A 531 -2.54 15.24 25.66
N LEU A 532 -2.05 14.85 26.83
CA LEU A 532 -2.81 14.17 27.86
C LEU A 532 -3.39 15.22 28.82
N VAL A 533 -4.71 15.19 28.97
CA VAL A 533 -5.42 16.13 29.82
C VAL A 533 -5.31 15.67 31.26
N GLN A 534 -4.84 16.58 32.13
CA GLN A 534 -4.78 16.34 33.58
C GLN A 534 -6.15 16.13 34.17
N ASN A 535 -6.20 15.43 35.29
CA ASN A 535 -7.34 15.38 36.16
C ASN A 535 -7.22 16.46 37.27
N ASN A 536 -7.69 17.67 36.96
CA ASN A 536 -7.57 18.85 37.85
C ASN A 536 -8.55 18.85 39.03
N ASN A 537 -9.25 17.74 39.28
CA ASN A 537 -10.23 17.77 40.36
C ASN A 537 -9.54 17.65 41.73
N GLN A 538 -9.04 18.77 42.23
CA GLN A 538 -8.56 18.92 43.59
C GLN A 538 -9.69 18.82 44.64
N GLN A 539 -10.93 18.58 44.21
CA GLN A 539 -12.02 18.33 45.17
C GLN A 539 -11.83 16.93 45.77
N PRO A 540 -11.69 16.82 47.08
CA PRO A 540 -11.66 15.49 47.70
C PRO A 540 -12.97 14.80 47.42
N TRP A 541 -12.86 13.67 46.76
CA TRP A 541 -13.94 12.86 46.31
C TRP A 541 -14.73 12.31 47.47
N SER A 542 -16.00 12.59 47.52
CA SER A 542 -16.95 11.86 48.32
C SER A 542 -17.96 11.19 47.39
N SER A 543 -17.65 10.01 46.85
CA SER A 543 -18.72 9.13 46.41
C SER A 543 -19.25 8.40 47.64
N SER A 544 -20.50 8.56 47.92
CA SER A 544 -21.21 7.61 48.74
C SER A 544 -21.62 6.42 47.84
N ASP A 545 -20.85 5.33 47.88
CA ASP A 545 -21.33 4.01 47.46
C ASP A 545 -22.25 3.41 48.55
N GLY A 546 -22.78 4.24 49.45
CA GLY A 546 -23.48 3.83 50.66
C GLY A 546 -22.58 3.26 51.79
N SER A 547 -21.27 3.07 51.50
CA SER A 547 -20.31 2.51 52.46
C SER A 547 -19.53 3.57 53.25
N GLY A 548 -19.68 4.86 52.89
CA GLY A 548 -18.97 5.99 53.55
C GLY A 548 -17.47 6.07 53.20
N ARG A 549 -17.00 5.30 52.25
CA ARG A 549 -15.58 5.30 51.81
C ARG A 549 -15.30 6.52 50.93
N LYS A 550 -14.34 7.33 51.33
CA LYS A 550 -13.75 8.35 50.49
C LYS A 550 -12.71 7.69 49.60
N PHE A 551 -12.96 7.57 48.33
CA PHE A 551 -11.98 7.08 47.36
C PHE A 551 -11.05 8.22 46.96
N THR A 552 -9.88 8.30 47.56
CA THR A 552 -8.76 9.15 47.13
C THR A 552 -7.76 8.32 46.31
N HIS A 553 -8.24 7.43 45.46
CA HIS A 553 -7.33 6.52 44.76
C HIS A 553 -6.81 7.17 43.45
N LYS A 554 -5.50 7.33 43.36
CA LYS A 554 -4.77 7.75 42.15
C LYS A 554 -5.12 6.84 40.95
N GLU A 555 -5.52 5.62 41.20
CA GLU A 555 -5.94 4.65 40.18
C GLU A 555 -7.11 5.11 39.31
N ASN A 556 -7.92 6.05 39.79
CA ASN A 556 -9.10 6.53 39.07
C ASN A 556 -8.87 7.87 38.36
N MET A 557 -7.68 8.44 38.42
CA MET A 557 -7.37 9.77 37.95
C MET A 557 -6.49 9.79 36.70
N GLY A 558 -6.53 10.89 35.93
CA GLY A 558 -5.61 11.11 34.80
C GLY A 558 -5.79 10.25 33.55
N TRP A 559 -6.94 9.58 33.43
CA TRP A 559 -7.20 8.70 32.30
C TRP A 559 -7.39 9.44 31.00
N ASN A 560 -6.65 9.02 29.97
CA ASN A 560 -6.72 9.49 28.60
C ASN A 560 -6.77 8.28 27.66
N LEU A 561 -7.44 8.47 26.51
CA LEU A 561 -7.40 7.54 25.39
C LEU A 561 -6.66 8.23 24.25
N PHE A 562 -5.62 7.62 23.72
CA PHE A 562 -4.78 8.23 22.69
C PHE A 562 -4.23 7.18 21.73
N GLY A 563 -3.73 7.62 20.56
CA GLY A 563 -3.02 6.79 19.60
C GLY A 563 -1.91 7.54 18.90
N SER A 564 -1.36 6.95 17.85
CA SER A 564 -0.26 7.51 17.08
C SER A 564 -0.62 8.90 16.53
N PRO A 565 0.27 9.89 16.63
CA PRO A 565 0.13 11.16 15.93
C PRO A 565 0.46 11.04 14.42
N TYR A 566 0.85 9.87 13.97
CA TYR A 566 1.24 9.55 12.61
C TYR A 566 0.33 8.47 11.99
N LEU A 567 0.34 8.38 10.67
CA LEU A 567 -0.36 7.32 9.92
C LEU A 567 0.38 5.97 9.96
N CYS A 568 1.13 5.68 11.01
CA CYS A 568 1.86 4.43 11.16
C CYS A 568 1.80 3.91 12.60
N ALA A 569 2.25 2.70 12.81
CA ALA A 569 2.44 2.14 14.14
C ALA A 569 3.39 3.01 14.98
N MET A 570 3.08 3.19 16.26
CA MET A 570 3.88 3.95 17.20
C MET A 570 4.66 3.00 18.10
N ASN A 571 5.97 2.95 17.93
CA ASN A 571 6.81 2.12 18.78
C ASN A 571 6.85 2.68 20.22
N TYR A 572 6.96 1.82 21.21
CA TYR A 572 7.05 2.26 22.61
C TYR A 572 8.30 3.10 22.86
N ARG A 573 9.42 2.78 22.18
CA ARG A 573 10.69 3.52 22.28
C ARG A 573 10.64 4.94 21.67
N ASP A 574 9.63 5.24 20.85
CA ASP A 574 9.48 6.55 20.21
C ASP A 574 8.76 7.56 21.13
N MET A 575 8.15 7.08 22.22
CA MET A 575 7.55 7.94 23.22
C MET A 575 8.61 8.47 24.18
N GLU A 576 8.65 9.79 24.33
CA GLU A 576 9.46 10.44 25.35
C GLU A 576 8.86 10.10 26.74
N TYR A 577 9.53 9.42 27.57
CA TYR A 577 9.10 8.87 28.85
C TYR A 577 8.23 7.61 28.75
N GLY A 578 8.60 6.63 29.52
CA GLY A 578 7.83 5.39 29.70
C GLY A 578 6.56 5.64 30.50
N ARG A 579 5.54 4.84 30.19
CA ARG A 579 4.25 4.83 30.87
C ARG A 579 3.58 3.46 30.81
N VAL A 580 2.58 3.28 31.62
CA VAL A 580 1.70 2.12 31.49
C VAL A 580 0.60 2.49 30.50
N ILE A 581 0.49 1.69 29.42
CA ILE A 581 -0.61 1.72 28.48
C ILE A 581 -1.52 0.51 28.67
N TYR A 582 -2.78 0.67 28.29
CA TYR A 582 -3.79 -0.41 28.39
C TYR A 582 -4.34 -0.67 27.00
N GLN A 583 -4.00 -1.82 26.47
CA GLN A 583 -4.44 -2.28 25.17
C GLN A 583 -5.62 -3.23 25.33
N CYS A 584 -6.68 -3.03 24.52
CA CYS A 584 -7.82 -3.93 24.49
C CYS A 584 -7.47 -5.14 23.62
N GLU A 585 -7.58 -6.34 24.21
CA GLU A 585 -7.34 -7.60 23.52
C GLU A 585 -8.58 -8.10 22.78
N GLU A 586 -8.41 -9.10 21.93
CA GLU A 586 -9.51 -9.66 21.12
C GLU A 586 -10.64 -10.24 21.99
N ASN A 587 -10.31 -10.80 23.13
CA ASN A 587 -11.29 -11.37 24.09
C ASN A 587 -12.02 -10.29 24.89
N GLY A 588 -11.71 -9.00 24.68
CA GLY A 588 -12.31 -7.87 25.40
C GLY A 588 -11.70 -7.59 26.77
N SER A 589 -10.62 -8.27 27.15
CA SER A 589 -9.81 -7.91 28.32
C SER A 589 -8.85 -6.76 28.00
N TYR A 590 -8.22 -6.20 29.04
CA TYR A 590 -7.22 -5.13 28.88
C TYR A 590 -5.90 -5.60 29.43
N LYS A 591 -4.90 -5.59 28.59
CA LYS A 591 -3.50 -5.82 28.96
C LYS A 591 -2.85 -4.51 29.34
N ALA A 592 -2.36 -4.41 30.59
CA ALA A 592 -1.50 -3.30 31.00
C ALA A 592 -0.06 -3.61 30.58
N ILE A 593 0.56 -2.67 29.87
CA ILE A 593 1.91 -2.79 29.33
C ILE A 593 2.72 -1.62 29.84
N ASN A 594 3.84 -1.89 30.53
CA ASN A 594 4.80 -0.84 30.84
C ASN A 594 5.75 -0.65 29.63
N THR A 595 5.69 0.49 28.99
CA THR A 595 6.49 0.81 27.82
C THR A 595 7.96 1.11 28.12
N TYR A 596 8.33 1.16 29.40
CA TYR A 596 9.65 1.46 29.85
C TYR A 596 10.04 0.56 31.00
N ASN A 597 11.15 -0.14 30.91
CA ASN A 597 11.69 -0.94 31.99
C ASN A 597 12.54 -0.07 32.92
N LEU A 598 12.00 0.31 34.06
CA LEU A 598 12.68 1.12 35.06
C LEU A 598 13.97 0.49 35.60
N ALA A 599 14.05 -0.85 35.64
CA ALA A 599 15.23 -1.56 36.15
C ALA A 599 16.43 -1.53 35.19
N THR A 600 16.18 -1.44 33.89
CA THR A 600 17.22 -1.42 32.85
C THR A 600 17.44 -0.06 32.24
N GLY A 601 16.54 0.89 32.44
CA GLY A 601 16.55 2.20 31.79
C GLY A 601 16.33 2.14 30.26
N VAL A 602 15.70 1.06 29.78
CA VAL A 602 15.47 0.81 28.34
C VAL A 602 13.98 0.69 28.07
N SER A 603 13.55 1.23 26.93
CA SER A 603 12.16 1.04 26.44
C SER A 603 11.89 -0.42 26.17
N THR A 604 10.70 -0.86 26.52
CA THR A 604 10.18 -2.18 26.16
C THR A 604 9.99 -2.27 24.66
N ASP A 605 10.41 -3.36 24.02
CA ASP A 605 10.09 -3.60 22.62
C ASP A 605 8.60 -3.83 22.42
N GLY A 606 8.06 -3.18 21.40
CA GLY A 606 6.65 -3.28 21.03
C GLY A 606 6.15 -2.01 20.39
N TYR A 607 4.91 -2.07 19.95
CA TYR A 607 4.27 -0.94 19.29
C TYR A 607 2.75 -0.94 19.53
N ILE A 608 2.15 0.25 19.40
CA ILE A 608 0.71 0.44 19.23
C ILE A 608 0.45 0.36 17.72
N PRO A 609 -0.41 -0.55 17.23
CA PRO A 609 -0.71 -0.66 15.80
C PRO A 609 -1.19 0.66 15.22
N ALA A 610 -1.00 0.86 13.91
CA ALA A 610 -1.47 2.05 13.22
C ALA A 610 -2.98 2.22 13.45
N MET A 611 -3.38 3.42 13.83
CA MET A 611 -4.77 3.81 14.10
C MET A 611 -5.43 3.13 15.31
N ASP A 612 -4.74 2.32 16.08
CA ASP A 612 -5.25 1.85 17.36
C ASP A 612 -5.15 2.93 18.44
N ALA A 613 -6.04 2.85 19.43
CA ALA A 613 -5.97 3.68 20.62
C ALA A 613 -5.81 2.84 21.87
N VAL A 614 -5.03 3.36 22.79
CA VAL A 614 -4.77 2.78 24.10
C VAL A 614 -5.07 3.77 25.20
N PHE A 615 -5.47 3.25 26.37
CA PHE A 615 -5.60 4.08 27.56
C PHE A 615 -4.26 4.25 28.25
N THR A 616 -4.09 5.40 28.89
CA THR A 616 -3.00 5.66 29.83
C THR A 616 -3.47 6.64 30.91
N GLN A 617 -2.71 6.75 31.99
CA GLN A 617 -2.87 7.79 32.98
C GLN A 617 -1.78 8.86 32.79
N THR A 618 -2.07 10.12 33.15
CA THR A 618 -1.01 11.14 33.23
C THR A 618 0.00 10.77 34.32
N ALA A 619 1.28 11.03 34.08
CA ALA A 619 2.35 10.71 35.06
C ALA A 619 2.25 11.56 36.33
N THR A 620 1.67 12.74 36.20
CA THR A 620 1.37 13.63 37.33
C THR A 620 -0.11 13.99 37.34
N LEU A 621 -0.66 14.31 38.50
CA LEU A 621 -2.05 14.73 38.62
C LEU A 621 -2.23 16.26 38.59
N ASP A 622 -1.13 17.02 38.59
CA ASP A 622 -1.14 18.44 38.79
C ASP A 622 -1.13 19.27 37.51
N ASN A 623 -0.68 18.70 36.40
CA ASN A 623 -0.54 19.40 35.12
C ASN A 623 -0.94 18.52 33.92
N SER A 624 -1.44 19.13 32.84
CA SER A 624 -1.54 18.48 31.54
C SER A 624 -0.16 18.10 31.06
N GLU A 625 -0.06 16.91 30.45
CA GLU A 625 1.20 16.34 30.01
C GLU A 625 1.25 16.36 28.49
N SER A 626 2.39 16.72 27.94
CA SER A 626 2.67 16.66 26.53
C SER A 626 3.63 15.52 26.29
N VAL A 627 3.19 14.51 25.57
CA VAL A 627 4.01 13.37 25.17
C VAL A 627 4.56 13.66 23.78
N ILE A 628 5.87 13.74 23.67
CA ILE A 628 6.55 13.90 22.39
C ILE A 628 6.81 12.51 21.82
N VAL A 629 6.49 12.34 20.55
CA VAL A 629 6.66 11.08 19.83
C VAL A 629 7.62 11.29 18.66
N GLY A 630 8.70 10.54 18.67
CA GLY A 630 9.71 10.57 17.61
C GLY A 630 9.28 9.75 16.38
N HIS A 631 10.07 9.89 15.31
CA HIS A 631 10.01 9.02 14.14
C HIS A 631 11.09 7.95 14.28
N SER A 632 10.70 6.73 14.60
CA SER A 632 11.62 5.60 14.54
C SER A 632 11.85 5.15 13.10
N GLU A 633 13.05 4.71 12.80
CA GLU A 633 13.44 4.27 11.44
C GLU A 633 12.69 3.03 10.94
N ALA A 634 12.15 2.22 11.81
CA ALA A 634 11.38 1.02 11.45
C ALA A 634 10.38 0.68 12.55
N ARG A 635 9.29 0.01 12.18
CA ARG A 635 8.37 -0.62 13.13
C ARG A 635 9.12 -1.67 13.95
N ALA A 636 8.83 -1.77 15.26
CA ALA A 636 9.36 -2.85 16.09
C ALA A 636 8.97 -4.20 15.50
N THR A 637 9.89 -5.14 15.47
CA THR A 637 9.68 -6.46 14.84
C THR A 637 8.78 -7.39 15.64
N THR A 638 8.62 -7.08 16.93
CA THR A 638 7.78 -7.85 17.86
C THR A 638 6.64 -6.98 18.37
N ALA A 639 5.44 -7.54 18.46
CA ALA A 639 4.29 -6.81 18.96
C ALA A 639 4.42 -6.43 20.43
N TYR A 640 5.11 -7.23 21.23
CA TYR A 640 5.44 -6.96 22.64
C TYR A 640 6.38 -8.05 23.16
N GLN A 641 7.47 -7.68 23.83
CA GLN A 641 8.24 -8.59 24.67
C GLN A 641 8.43 -7.94 26.05
N ALA A 642 7.82 -8.55 27.07
CA ALA A 642 8.07 -8.18 28.46
C ALA A 642 9.48 -8.61 28.85
N THR A 643 10.39 -7.65 29.00
CA THR A 643 11.70 -7.93 29.61
C THR A 643 11.57 -7.94 31.13
N ARG A 644 11.65 -9.12 31.73
CA ARG A 644 11.80 -9.37 33.17
C ARG A 644 10.57 -9.28 34.07
N ALA A 645 9.34 -9.13 33.57
CA ALA A 645 8.16 -9.33 34.37
C ALA A 645 7.79 -10.83 34.35
N LEU A 646 7.38 -11.36 35.49
CA LEU A 646 6.80 -12.70 35.58
C LEU A 646 5.33 -12.60 35.21
N ASP A 647 4.93 -13.26 34.14
CA ASP A 647 3.53 -13.36 33.73
C ASP A 647 2.88 -14.57 34.38
N ILE A 648 1.71 -14.38 35.02
CA ILE A 648 0.87 -15.43 35.59
C ILE A 648 -0.46 -15.40 34.83
N ALA A 649 -0.80 -16.51 34.19
CA ALA A 649 -1.98 -16.64 33.36
C ALA A 649 -3.10 -17.41 34.08
N ILE A 650 -4.34 -17.08 33.74
CA ILE A 650 -5.53 -17.89 34.07
C ILE A 650 -6.19 -18.37 32.79
N THR A 651 -6.67 -19.62 32.80
CA THR A 651 -7.35 -20.25 31.67
C THR A 651 -8.57 -21.04 32.17
N GLN A 652 -9.68 -20.96 31.45
CA GLN A 652 -10.86 -21.77 31.67
C GLN A 652 -10.75 -23.08 30.87
N ASN A 653 -10.68 -24.21 31.54
CA ASN A 653 -10.38 -25.53 30.94
C ASN A 653 -11.47 -26.04 29.98
N SER A 654 -12.70 -25.57 30.10
CA SER A 654 -13.84 -26.01 29.25
C SER A 654 -13.91 -25.37 27.88
N ARG A 655 -13.12 -24.32 27.61
CA ARG A 655 -13.08 -23.67 26.28
C ARG A 655 -12.20 -24.45 25.32
N THR A 656 -12.81 -25.14 24.37
CA THR A 656 -12.09 -25.78 23.27
C THR A 656 -11.36 -24.70 22.42
N SER A 657 -10.08 -24.94 22.21
CA SER A 657 -9.20 -24.06 21.41
C SER A 657 -9.82 -23.69 20.07
N ARG A 658 -10.05 -22.40 19.81
CA ARG A 658 -10.12 -21.89 18.44
C ARG A 658 -8.75 -22.07 17.79
N ALA A 659 -8.74 -22.62 16.57
CA ALA A 659 -7.55 -23.02 15.83
C ALA A 659 -6.45 -21.93 15.84
N GLY A 660 -5.41 -22.20 16.61
CA GLY A 660 -4.16 -21.44 16.71
C GLY A 660 -3.22 -22.20 17.62
N ASN A 661 -1.93 -22.30 17.28
CA ASN A 661 -0.93 -23.01 18.05
C ASN A 661 -0.71 -22.37 19.42
N GLY A 662 -1.37 -22.87 20.47
CA GLY A 662 -1.18 -22.48 21.85
C GLY A 662 -2.43 -22.75 22.71
N THR A 663 -2.26 -22.97 24.00
CA THR A 663 -3.36 -23.05 24.97
C THR A 663 -3.95 -21.64 25.13
N PRO A 664 -5.25 -21.40 24.86
CA PRO A 664 -5.83 -20.08 24.96
C PRO A 664 -5.78 -19.58 26.42
N VAL A 665 -5.09 -18.47 26.62
CA VAL A 665 -5.03 -17.78 27.91
C VAL A 665 -6.20 -16.78 27.97
N ASP A 666 -7.00 -16.83 29.04
CA ASP A 666 -8.10 -15.88 29.20
C ASP A 666 -7.62 -14.51 29.66
N ASP A 667 -6.58 -14.46 30.52
CA ASP A 667 -6.04 -13.23 31.09
C ASP A 667 -4.68 -13.45 31.76
N GLN A 668 -3.92 -12.34 31.93
CA GLN A 668 -2.57 -12.34 32.48
C GLN A 668 -2.38 -11.25 33.56
N LEU A 669 -1.59 -11.57 34.56
CA LEU A 669 -1.07 -10.67 35.59
C LEU A 669 0.45 -10.58 35.45
N GLN A 670 1.01 -9.37 35.46
CA GLN A 670 2.44 -9.14 35.42
C GLN A 670 2.98 -8.71 36.80
N LEU A 671 4.05 -9.38 37.25
CA LEU A 671 4.69 -9.08 38.52
C LEU A 671 6.20 -8.89 38.32
N ASN A 672 6.73 -7.77 38.77
CA ASN A 672 8.18 -7.57 38.84
C ASN A 672 8.63 -7.70 40.30
N ALA A 673 9.25 -8.80 40.64
CA ALA A 673 9.74 -9.05 42.01
C ALA A 673 11.09 -8.36 42.23
N VAL A 674 11.16 -7.55 43.26
CA VAL A 674 12.35 -6.78 43.66
C VAL A 674 12.71 -7.03 45.14
N PRO A 675 13.95 -6.71 45.57
CA PRO A 675 14.32 -6.76 47.00
C PRO A 675 13.37 -5.93 47.87
N ALA A 676 13.18 -6.33 49.14
CA ALA A 676 12.18 -5.69 50.00
C ALA A 676 12.36 -4.15 50.15
N GLN A 677 13.61 -3.67 50.12
CA GLN A 677 13.93 -2.24 50.21
C GLN A 677 13.54 -1.45 48.95
N GLU A 678 13.33 -2.12 47.84
CA GLU A 678 12.90 -1.51 46.56
C GLU A 678 11.41 -1.68 46.31
N ALA A 679 10.77 -2.56 47.09
CA ALA A 679 9.34 -2.83 46.94
C ALA A 679 8.51 -1.63 47.35
N LYS A 680 7.43 -1.40 46.59
CA LYS A 680 6.45 -0.33 46.84
C LYS A 680 5.23 -0.88 47.53
N SER A 681 4.73 -0.16 48.55
CA SER A 681 3.55 -0.55 49.30
C SER A 681 2.25 -0.02 48.69
N ASP A 682 2.35 1.08 47.93
CA ASP A 682 1.24 1.81 47.34
C ASP A 682 1.29 1.77 45.81
N PHE A 683 0.20 2.17 45.17
CA PHE A 683 0.11 2.33 43.74
C PHE A 683 1.08 3.40 43.25
N ASP A 684 1.88 3.02 42.26
CA ASP A 684 2.85 3.90 41.62
C ASP A 684 2.34 4.33 40.24
N LEU A 685 1.87 5.55 40.16
CA LEU A 685 1.36 6.16 38.94
C LEU A 685 2.45 6.19 37.87
N GLY A 686 2.17 5.62 36.71
CA GLY A 686 3.12 5.53 35.58
C GLY A 686 3.90 4.22 35.51
N SER A 687 3.93 3.38 36.57
CA SER A 687 4.62 2.10 36.55
C SER A 687 3.77 0.90 36.94
N ASP A 688 2.71 1.07 37.74
CA ASP A 688 1.75 0.03 38.08
C ASP A 688 0.51 0.11 37.18
N GLY A 689 -0.09 -1.05 36.84
CA GLY A 689 -1.27 -1.15 35.98
C GLY A 689 -2.52 -1.57 36.76
N VAL A 690 -3.59 -0.77 36.68
CA VAL A 690 -4.90 -1.06 37.27
C VAL A 690 -5.56 -2.20 36.53
N LYS A 691 -6.26 -3.09 37.22
CA LYS A 691 -7.08 -4.13 36.63
C LYS A 691 -8.52 -3.70 36.44
N TRP A 692 -8.97 -3.74 35.19
CA TRP A 692 -10.36 -3.55 34.83
C TRP A 692 -11.07 -4.92 34.70
N ILE A 693 -12.08 -5.12 35.54
CA ILE A 693 -12.82 -6.39 35.55
C ILE A 693 -13.90 -6.36 34.46
N ASN A 694 -13.90 -7.35 33.58
CA ASN A 694 -15.02 -7.66 32.71
C ASN A 694 -15.70 -8.97 33.14
N SER A 695 -16.99 -9.10 32.94
CA SER A 695 -17.76 -10.27 33.37
C SER A 695 -17.77 -11.42 32.34
N GLN A 696 -17.06 -11.30 31.24
CA GLN A 696 -17.15 -12.27 30.12
C GLN A 696 -16.01 -13.30 30.10
N ASN A 697 -14.86 -12.98 30.71
CA ASN A 697 -13.69 -13.83 30.71
C ASN A 697 -13.21 -14.09 32.14
N ALA A 698 -12.51 -15.20 32.34
CA ALA A 698 -11.76 -15.43 33.59
C ALA A 698 -10.64 -14.37 33.65
N GLN A 699 -10.45 -13.77 34.82
CA GLN A 699 -9.45 -12.72 35.03
C GLN A 699 -8.64 -12.98 36.28
N ILE A 700 -7.35 -12.61 36.22
CA ILE A 700 -6.38 -12.72 37.31
C ILE A 700 -5.76 -11.36 37.63
N TYR A 701 -5.55 -11.04 38.88
CA TYR A 701 -4.99 -9.75 39.30
C TYR A 701 -4.32 -9.86 40.69
N ALA A 702 -3.35 -8.99 40.93
CA ALA A 702 -2.83 -8.78 42.27
C ALA A 702 -3.74 -7.85 43.06
N THR A 703 -3.81 -8.07 44.37
CA THR A 703 -4.53 -7.16 45.26
C THR A 703 -3.58 -6.50 46.25
N ARG A 704 -3.71 -5.16 46.41
CA ARG A 704 -2.92 -4.37 47.36
C ARG A 704 -3.77 -3.20 47.86
N ASN A 705 -3.85 -3.02 49.17
CA ASN A 705 -4.61 -1.91 49.81
C ASN A 705 -6.07 -1.77 49.33
N GLY A 706 -6.72 -2.88 48.93
CA GLY A 706 -8.07 -2.88 48.37
C GLY A 706 -8.17 -2.56 46.90
N GLY A 707 -7.07 -2.22 46.22
CA GLY A 707 -6.98 -2.04 44.76
C GLY A 707 -6.72 -3.38 44.06
N ARG A 708 -6.98 -3.42 42.72
CA ARG A 708 -6.75 -4.55 41.84
C ARG A 708 -5.82 -4.12 40.71
N TYR A 709 -4.81 -4.95 40.45
CA TYR A 709 -3.74 -4.56 39.53
C TYR A 709 -3.45 -5.68 38.54
N SER A 710 -3.37 -5.35 37.26
CA SER A 710 -2.92 -6.24 36.19
C SER A 710 -1.40 -6.23 36.01
N LEU A 711 -0.73 -5.20 36.57
CA LEU A 711 0.72 -5.06 36.59
C LEU A 711 1.16 -4.43 37.92
N LEU A 712 2.12 -5.05 38.60
CA LEU A 712 2.82 -4.45 39.74
C LEU A 712 4.31 -4.40 39.44
N SER A 713 4.85 -3.18 39.36
CA SER A 713 6.24 -2.88 38.97
C SER A 713 7.28 -3.24 40.03
N ALA A 714 6.87 -3.31 41.31
CA ALA A 714 7.80 -3.54 42.42
C ALA A 714 7.12 -4.31 43.57
N VAL A 715 7.10 -5.64 43.45
CA VAL A 715 6.60 -6.58 44.47
C VAL A 715 7.78 -7.10 45.28
N SER A 716 7.64 -7.16 46.59
CA SER A 716 8.68 -7.74 47.45
C SER A 716 8.89 -9.21 47.18
N ILE A 717 10.15 -9.62 46.89
CA ILE A 717 10.52 -11.03 46.80
C ILE A 717 10.46 -11.76 48.14
N GLU A 718 10.50 -11.02 49.26
CA GLU A 718 10.52 -11.57 50.62
C GLU A 718 9.14 -11.73 51.24
N ALA A 719 8.06 -11.29 50.56
CA ALA A 719 6.70 -11.30 51.03
C ALA A 719 5.74 -12.00 50.06
N GLU A 720 4.67 -12.61 50.59
CA GLU A 720 3.60 -13.15 49.77
C GLU A 720 2.80 -11.99 49.11
N GLN A 721 2.59 -12.05 47.81
CA GLN A 721 1.68 -11.16 47.09
C GLN A 721 0.31 -11.82 46.97
N THR A 722 -0.74 -11.19 47.47
CA THR A 722 -2.11 -11.71 47.33
C THR A 722 -2.60 -11.57 45.90
N ILE A 723 -3.18 -12.66 45.37
CA ILE A 723 -3.75 -12.80 44.03
C ILE A 723 -5.25 -13.01 44.13
N GLY A 724 -6.00 -12.25 43.37
CA GLY A 724 -7.44 -12.41 43.15
C GLY A 724 -7.74 -12.95 41.76
N VAL A 725 -8.91 -13.56 41.65
CA VAL A 725 -9.48 -13.94 40.33
C VAL A 725 -10.91 -13.46 40.25
N SER A 726 -11.37 -13.19 39.02
CA SER A 726 -12.78 -12.94 38.69
C SER A 726 -13.22 -13.93 37.62
N LEU A 727 -14.19 -14.77 37.95
CA LEU A 727 -14.61 -15.87 37.11
C LEU A 727 -16.00 -15.61 36.53
N PRO A 728 -16.23 -15.78 35.21
CA PRO A 728 -17.52 -15.57 34.59
C PRO A 728 -18.59 -16.60 34.99
N GLU A 729 -18.16 -17.82 35.28
CA GLU A 729 -19.03 -18.92 35.60
C GLU A 729 -18.34 -19.95 36.56
N THR A 730 -19.06 -20.92 37.01
CA THR A 730 -18.52 -22.07 37.75
C THR A 730 -17.85 -23.06 36.79
N GLY A 731 -16.82 -23.78 37.23
CA GLY A 731 -16.11 -24.75 36.40
C GLY A 731 -14.64 -24.93 36.75
N GLU A 732 -13.93 -25.62 35.88
CA GLU A 732 -12.50 -25.89 36.04
C GLU A 732 -11.65 -24.77 35.45
N TYR A 733 -10.68 -24.32 36.18
CA TYR A 733 -9.71 -23.28 35.79
C TYR A 733 -8.30 -23.73 36.13
N SER A 734 -7.33 -23.17 35.38
CA SER A 734 -5.90 -23.35 35.65
C SER A 734 -5.19 -22.01 35.78
N ILE A 735 -4.20 -21.95 36.67
CA ILE A 735 -3.25 -20.86 36.84
C ILE A 735 -1.86 -21.39 36.48
N SER A 736 -1.15 -20.70 35.61
CA SER A 736 0.15 -21.13 35.08
C SER A 736 1.07 -19.95 34.77
N ILE A 737 2.34 -20.24 34.56
CA ILE A 737 3.27 -19.33 33.85
C ILE A 737 3.12 -19.62 32.36
N PRO A 738 2.83 -18.64 31.48
CA PRO A 738 2.78 -18.84 30.04
C PRO A 738 4.11 -19.39 29.47
N GLU A 739 4.03 -20.16 28.38
CA GLU A 739 5.20 -20.79 27.75
C GLU A 739 6.20 -19.78 27.20
N ASP A 740 5.72 -18.60 26.80
CA ASP A 740 6.53 -17.49 26.27
C ASP A 740 7.14 -16.60 27.37
N CYS A 741 6.78 -16.82 28.64
CA CYS A 741 7.32 -16.06 29.76
C CYS A 741 8.68 -16.60 30.23
N ASP A 742 9.71 -15.75 30.24
CA ASP A 742 11.02 -16.10 30.80
C ASP A 742 11.06 -16.00 32.33
N ALA A 743 10.77 -17.10 33.01
CA ALA A 743 10.87 -17.24 34.46
C ALA A 743 12.24 -17.71 34.93
N SER A 744 13.30 -17.62 34.10
CA SER A 744 14.63 -18.16 34.44
C SER A 744 15.33 -17.45 35.63
N GLU A 745 14.92 -16.21 35.95
CA GLU A 745 15.44 -15.47 37.10
C GLU A 745 14.95 -15.99 38.45
N TYR A 746 13.87 -16.74 38.46
CA TYR A 746 13.26 -17.29 39.66
C TYR A 746 13.72 -18.75 39.87
N GLU A 747 14.08 -19.10 41.08
CA GLU A 747 14.33 -20.47 41.44
C GLU A 747 13.01 -21.25 41.57
N THR A 748 12.05 -20.65 42.22
CA THR A 748 10.70 -21.20 42.41
C THR A 748 9.68 -20.06 42.38
N VAL A 749 8.46 -20.38 41.95
CA VAL A 749 7.29 -19.50 41.94
C VAL A 749 6.12 -20.25 42.58
N TRP A 750 5.98 -20.11 43.89
CA TRP A 750 4.96 -20.82 44.64
C TRP A 750 3.60 -20.13 44.59
N LEU A 751 2.60 -20.79 44.03
CA LEU A 751 1.19 -20.42 44.17
C LEU A 751 0.59 -21.23 45.35
N LYS A 752 -0.05 -20.52 46.26
CA LYS A 752 -0.77 -21.13 47.40
C LYS A 752 -2.25 -20.82 47.28
N ASP A 753 -3.08 -21.86 47.28
CA ASP A 753 -4.53 -21.73 47.41
C ASP A 753 -4.90 -21.78 48.91
N LYS A 754 -5.37 -20.69 49.43
CA LYS A 754 -5.71 -20.54 50.84
C LYS A 754 -6.98 -21.28 51.23
N GLU A 755 -7.85 -21.59 50.26
CA GLU A 755 -9.09 -22.33 50.47
C GLU A 755 -8.80 -23.84 50.69
N THR A 756 -7.93 -24.39 49.86
CA THR A 756 -7.55 -25.81 49.92
C THR A 756 -6.29 -26.08 50.73
N GLY A 757 -5.50 -25.07 51.07
CA GLY A 757 -4.19 -25.18 51.70
C GLY A 757 -3.07 -25.77 50.84
N LYS A 758 -3.35 -26.03 49.54
CA LYS A 758 -2.35 -26.55 48.59
C LYS A 758 -1.38 -25.47 48.16
N ALA A 759 -0.14 -25.85 47.92
CA ALA A 759 0.89 -25.00 47.31
C ALA A 759 1.56 -25.77 46.17
N VAL A 760 1.77 -25.09 45.03
CA VAL A 760 2.37 -25.65 43.80
C VAL A 760 3.42 -24.68 43.26
N ASP A 761 4.57 -25.22 42.85
CA ASP A 761 5.54 -24.44 42.09
C ASP A 761 5.10 -24.34 40.64
N LEU A 762 4.72 -23.14 40.20
CA LEU A 762 4.23 -22.89 38.84
C LEU A 762 5.32 -23.07 37.76
N LYS A 763 6.58 -23.14 38.13
CA LYS A 763 7.68 -23.52 37.23
C LYS A 763 7.67 -25.01 36.87
N GLU A 764 7.08 -25.84 37.68
CA GLU A 764 6.98 -27.28 37.44
C GLU A 764 5.66 -27.69 36.80
N GLY A 765 4.65 -26.80 36.80
CA GLY A 765 3.39 -27.06 36.16
C GLY A 765 2.26 -26.10 36.56
N SER A 766 1.12 -26.23 35.93
CA SER A 766 -0.07 -25.44 36.23
C SER A 766 -0.80 -25.90 37.47
N TYR A 767 -1.44 -25.00 38.20
CA TYR A 767 -2.37 -25.29 39.25
C TYR A 767 -3.81 -25.32 38.73
N GLN A 768 -4.49 -26.47 38.89
CA GLN A 768 -5.88 -26.64 38.51
C GLN A 768 -6.78 -26.52 39.71
N PHE A 769 -7.94 -25.87 39.59
CA PHE A 769 -8.92 -25.74 40.65
C PHE A 769 -10.34 -25.66 40.09
N ASP A 770 -11.29 -26.18 40.87
CA ASP A 770 -12.72 -26.09 40.63
C ASP A 770 -13.29 -24.84 41.31
N ALA A 771 -13.98 -24.02 40.52
CA ALA A 771 -14.72 -22.88 41.04
C ALA A 771 -16.19 -23.27 41.25
N THR A 772 -16.62 -23.28 42.50
CA THR A 772 -18.00 -23.57 42.90
C THR A 772 -18.92 -22.37 42.82
N GLN A 773 -18.36 -21.16 42.64
CA GLN A 773 -19.07 -19.87 42.52
C GLN A 773 -18.42 -19.03 41.46
N ALA A 774 -19.24 -18.33 40.66
CA ALA A 774 -18.80 -17.24 39.78
C ALA A 774 -18.54 -15.95 40.56
N GLY A 775 -17.81 -15.03 39.98
CA GLY A 775 -17.53 -13.71 40.54
C GLY A 775 -16.11 -13.55 41.07
N GLU A 776 -15.92 -12.55 41.93
CA GLU A 776 -14.59 -12.15 42.42
C GLU A 776 -14.17 -12.88 43.65
N MET A 777 -12.97 -13.41 43.65
CA MET A 777 -12.30 -14.04 44.80
C MET A 777 -10.99 -13.29 45.08
N ASN A 778 -11.06 -12.18 45.84
CA ASN A 778 -9.99 -11.20 45.98
C ASN A 778 -8.80 -11.66 46.84
N SER A 779 -8.90 -12.77 47.56
CA SER A 779 -7.89 -13.20 48.55
C SER A 779 -7.61 -14.69 48.56
N ARG A 780 -8.19 -15.48 47.64
CA ARG A 780 -8.06 -16.94 47.60
C ARG A 780 -6.63 -17.38 47.40
N PHE A 781 -5.90 -16.72 46.50
CA PHE A 781 -4.55 -17.12 46.15
C PHE A 781 -3.50 -16.18 46.70
N SER A 782 -2.28 -16.71 46.89
CA SER A 782 -1.08 -15.89 47.09
C SER A 782 0.09 -16.49 46.33
N ILE A 783 1.02 -15.62 45.93
CA ILE A 783 2.24 -15.99 45.22
C ILE A 783 3.46 -15.55 46.02
N SER A 784 4.49 -16.40 46.06
CA SER A 784 5.78 -16.10 46.65
C SER A 784 6.92 -16.54 45.72
N PHE A 785 8.06 -15.88 45.82
CA PHE A 785 9.17 -16.06 44.90
C PHE A 785 10.43 -16.44 45.63
N ASN A 786 11.22 -17.35 45.03
CA ASN A 786 12.64 -17.47 45.37
C ASN A 786 13.45 -17.09 44.13
N ARG A 787 14.25 -16.04 44.26
CA ARG A 787 15.13 -15.59 43.20
C ARG A 787 16.45 -16.34 43.24
N MET A 788 16.99 -16.71 42.09
CA MET A 788 18.35 -17.23 42.02
C MET A 788 19.31 -16.16 42.54
N THR A 789 20.04 -16.43 43.59
CA THR A 789 21.07 -15.53 44.11
C THR A 789 22.16 -15.37 43.08
N THR A 790 22.81 -14.21 43.04
CA THR A 790 23.96 -13.93 42.15
C THR A 790 25.07 -14.96 42.23
N ASP A 791 25.19 -15.62 43.36
CA ASP A 791 26.14 -16.76 43.58
C ASP A 791 25.78 -18.02 42.76
N MET A 792 24.50 -18.18 42.34
CA MET A 792 24.04 -19.25 41.44
C MET A 792 24.15 -18.92 39.95
N LYS A 793 24.33 -17.64 39.61
CA LYS A 793 24.55 -17.17 38.23
C LYS A 793 25.99 -17.36 37.70
N SER A 794 26.83 -18.17 38.30
CA SER A 794 27.96 -18.69 37.59
C SER A 794 27.43 -19.52 36.44
N VAL A 795 27.40 -18.91 35.24
CA VAL A 795 26.82 -19.54 34.03
C VAL A 795 27.65 -20.78 33.73
N ILE A 796 27.15 -21.91 34.17
CA ILE A 796 27.79 -23.20 33.87
C ILE A 796 27.57 -23.44 32.37
N THR A 797 28.63 -23.33 31.61
CA THR A 797 28.62 -23.61 30.18
C THR A 797 29.24 -24.98 29.92
N VAL A 798 28.54 -25.77 29.10
CA VAL A 798 29.00 -27.09 28.69
C VAL A 798 29.22 -27.08 27.18
N SER A 799 30.40 -27.48 26.76
CA SER A 799 30.78 -27.57 25.35
C SER A 799 31.54 -28.88 25.08
N THR A 800 31.56 -29.29 23.81
CA THR A 800 32.33 -30.45 23.36
C THR A 800 33.15 -30.12 22.13
N ASP A 801 34.29 -30.81 21.96
CA ASP A 801 35.08 -30.74 20.74
C ASP A 801 34.70 -31.81 19.69
N GLY A 802 33.65 -32.56 19.97
CA GLY A 802 33.18 -33.63 19.09
C GLY A 802 33.97 -34.93 19.15
N ARG A 803 35.04 -35.03 19.98
CA ARG A 803 35.92 -36.22 20.12
C ARG A 803 35.78 -36.90 21.49
N GLY A 804 34.61 -36.90 22.07
CA GLY A 804 34.38 -37.47 23.40
C GLY A 804 34.87 -36.59 24.56
N ILE A 805 35.33 -35.37 24.29
CA ILE A 805 35.77 -34.43 25.32
C ILE A 805 34.68 -33.43 25.62
N ILE A 806 34.26 -33.37 26.90
CA ILE A 806 33.28 -32.44 27.42
C ILE A 806 34.01 -31.42 28.31
N ARG A 807 33.82 -30.13 28.03
CA ARG A 807 34.35 -29.03 28.83
C ARG A 807 33.21 -28.31 29.54
N VAL A 808 33.37 -28.20 30.87
CA VAL A 808 32.41 -27.52 31.74
C VAL A 808 33.12 -26.32 32.38
N LYS A 809 32.53 -25.13 32.25
CA LYS A 809 33.09 -23.90 32.82
C LYS A 809 32.08 -23.27 33.78
N GLY A 810 32.55 -22.40 34.66
CA GLY A 810 31.72 -21.74 35.68
C GLY A 810 31.45 -22.59 36.93
N LEU A 811 32.27 -23.60 37.14
CA LEU A 811 32.19 -24.48 38.27
C LEU A 811 32.76 -23.84 39.53
N LYS A 812 32.28 -24.29 40.68
CA LYS A 812 32.93 -24.05 41.99
C LYS A 812 33.69 -25.31 42.46
N PRO A 813 34.72 -25.20 43.27
CA PRO A 813 35.30 -26.38 43.89
C PRO A 813 34.24 -27.23 44.62
N ALA A 814 34.32 -28.56 44.46
CA ALA A 814 33.38 -29.55 44.96
C ALA A 814 32.02 -29.62 44.23
N ASP A 815 31.81 -28.89 43.09
CA ASP A 815 30.69 -29.19 42.19
C ASP A 815 30.89 -30.59 41.59
N PHE A 816 29.83 -31.35 41.47
CA PHE A 816 29.87 -32.70 40.94
C PHE A 816 29.28 -32.76 39.54
N ILE A 817 30.06 -33.18 38.56
CA ILE A 817 29.64 -33.26 37.15
C ILE A 817 29.34 -34.72 36.83
N ARG A 818 28.16 -35.02 36.30
CA ARG A 818 27.75 -36.35 35.82
C ARG A 818 27.32 -36.27 34.37
N VAL A 819 27.73 -37.24 33.60
CA VAL A 819 27.37 -37.37 32.17
C VAL A 819 26.58 -38.67 31.99
N TYR A 820 25.37 -38.54 31.45
CA TYR A 820 24.50 -39.69 31.19
C TYR A 820 24.31 -39.88 29.69
N GLY A 821 24.21 -41.10 29.24
CA GLY A 821 23.68 -41.45 27.93
C GLY A 821 22.16 -41.16 27.83
N THR A 822 21.63 -41.20 26.61
CA THR A 822 20.16 -41.04 26.38
C THR A 822 19.29 -42.06 27.06
N THR A 823 19.84 -43.20 27.47
CA THR A 823 19.16 -44.27 28.23
C THR A 823 19.16 -44.01 29.73
N GLY A 824 19.71 -42.90 30.22
CA GLY A 824 19.87 -42.57 31.65
C GLY A 824 21.03 -43.26 32.34
N VAL A 825 21.86 -44.05 31.63
CA VAL A 825 23.01 -44.73 32.21
C VAL A 825 24.16 -43.72 32.40
N LEU A 826 24.74 -43.68 33.60
CA LEU A 826 25.88 -42.84 33.90
C LEU A 826 27.10 -43.29 33.10
N ALA A 827 27.62 -42.37 32.25
CA ALA A 827 28.77 -42.62 31.37
C ALA A 827 30.07 -42.23 32.03
N THR A 828 30.11 -41.08 32.71
CA THR A 828 31.30 -40.63 33.51
C THR A 828 30.88 -39.59 34.54
N GLN A 829 31.71 -39.38 35.53
CA GLN A 829 31.50 -38.34 36.55
C GLN A 829 32.82 -37.79 37.05
N LYS A 830 32.81 -36.56 37.55
CA LYS A 830 33.99 -35.89 38.09
C LYS A 830 33.61 -34.82 39.12
N GLU A 831 34.35 -34.75 40.23
CA GLU A 831 34.29 -33.63 41.13
C GLU A 831 35.16 -32.48 40.65
N ALA A 832 34.62 -31.26 40.61
CA ALA A 832 35.33 -30.08 40.14
C ALA A 832 36.37 -29.62 41.17
N ARG A 833 37.60 -29.44 40.73
CA ARG A 833 38.72 -28.88 41.49
C ARG A 833 39.05 -27.46 41.08
N ALA A 834 38.56 -27.04 39.92
CA ALA A 834 38.78 -25.73 39.33
C ALA A 834 37.49 -25.23 38.67
N GLU A 835 37.45 -23.93 38.35
CA GLU A 835 36.31 -23.31 37.66
C GLU A 835 36.04 -23.91 36.27
N ASN A 836 37.05 -24.48 35.64
CA ASN A 836 36.96 -25.12 34.31
C ASN A 836 37.46 -26.57 34.42
N GLU A 837 36.58 -27.51 34.08
CA GLU A 837 36.92 -28.94 34.11
C GLU A 837 36.68 -29.62 32.77
N THR A 838 37.43 -30.66 32.51
CA THR A 838 37.31 -31.47 31.30
C THR A 838 37.08 -32.92 31.67
N LEU A 839 36.09 -33.54 31.05
CA LEU A 839 35.74 -34.94 31.16
C LEU A 839 35.88 -35.64 29.82
N ARG A 840 36.17 -36.93 29.83
CA ARG A 840 36.07 -37.80 28.65
C ARG A 840 34.93 -38.76 28.81
N THR A 841 34.18 -38.96 27.72
CA THR A 841 33.15 -39.99 27.63
C THR A 841 33.38 -40.87 26.39
N ALA A 842 33.08 -42.14 26.55
CA ALA A 842 33.10 -43.09 25.43
C ALA A 842 31.76 -43.20 24.73
N VAL A 843 30.74 -42.44 25.17
CA VAL A 843 29.41 -42.45 24.58
C VAL A 843 29.42 -41.51 23.36
N ASN A 844 29.08 -42.05 22.20
CA ASN A 844 28.83 -41.27 20.98
C ASN A 844 27.33 -40.97 20.88
N GLY A 845 26.98 -39.80 20.38
CA GLY A 845 25.62 -39.33 20.26
C GLY A 845 25.25 -38.27 21.30
N THR A 846 23.98 -38.14 21.59
CA THR A 846 23.50 -37.15 22.57
C THR A 846 23.77 -37.64 24.00
N VAL A 847 24.37 -36.80 24.84
CA VAL A 847 24.56 -37.02 26.26
C VAL A 847 23.94 -35.89 27.06
N VAL A 848 23.57 -36.19 28.30
CA VAL A 848 23.07 -35.21 29.27
C VAL A 848 24.16 -34.99 30.30
N VAL A 849 24.59 -33.76 30.46
CA VAL A 849 25.59 -33.33 31.45
C VAL A 849 24.82 -32.63 32.59
N GLU A 850 24.89 -33.21 33.76
CA GLU A 850 24.34 -32.68 34.99
C GLU A 850 25.48 -32.14 35.87
N VAL A 851 25.26 -30.97 36.46
CA VAL A 851 26.14 -30.42 37.47
C VAL A 851 25.37 -30.20 38.78
N THR A 852 25.89 -30.74 39.86
CA THR A 852 25.29 -30.58 41.22
C THR A 852 26.27 -29.85 42.13
N ARG A 853 25.77 -29.03 43.05
CA ARG A 853 26.48 -28.33 44.10
C ARG A 853 25.89 -28.76 45.44
N GLY A 854 26.64 -29.61 46.14
CA GLY A 854 26.08 -30.36 47.27
C GLY A 854 24.95 -31.28 46.78
N SER A 855 23.77 -31.22 47.41
CA SER A 855 22.60 -31.97 46.96
C SER A 855 21.77 -31.30 45.87
N LYS A 856 22.17 -30.10 45.46
CA LYS A 856 21.35 -29.29 44.52
C LYS A 856 21.87 -29.38 43.07
N GLN A 857 20.99 -29.66 42.13
CA GLN A 857 21.26 -29.61 40.72
C GLN A 857 21.37 -28.13 40.26
N VAL A 858 22.52 -27.73 39.72
CA VAL A 858 22.79 -26.33 39.31
C VAL A 858 22.84 -26.14 37.79
N ALA A 859 22.98 -27.19 37.03
CA ALA A 859 22.85 -27.18 35.59
C ALA A 859 22.57 -28.57 35.02
N VAL A 860 21.75 -28.58 33.94
CA VAL A 860 21.58 -29.73 33.06
C VAL A 860 21.71 -29.24 31.60
N ARG A 861 22.52 -29.94 30.83
CA ARG A 861 22.71 -29.59 29.42
C ARG A 861 22.73 -30.83 28.52
N LYS A 862 22.02 -30.83 27.44
CA LYS A 862 22.11 -31.84 26.36
C LYS A 862 23.14 -31.36 25.33
N ILE A 863 24.10 -32.19 25.03
CA ILE A 863 25.13 -31.91 24.00
C ILE A 863 25.33 -33.13 23.10
N ALA A 864 25.72 -32.90 21.85
CA ALA A 864 26.08 -33.98 20.93
C ALA A 864 27.58 -34.23 20.95
N VAL A 865 28.00 -35.45 21.33
CA VAL A 865 29.38 -35.93 21.30
C VAL A 865 29.54 -36.86 20.09
N ARG A 866 30.52 -36.60 19.23
CA ARG A 866 30.82 -37.38 18.03
C ARG A 866 32.03 -38.27 18.23
#